data_9330f068df3cc596e98ba5c0521b856e
#
_entry.id   9330f068df3cc596e98ba5c0521b856e
#
_cell.length_a   1.000
_cell.length_b   1.000
_cell.length_c   1.000
_cell.angle_alpha   90.00
_cell.angle_beta   90.00
_cell.angle_gamma   90.00
#
_symmetry.space_group_name_H-M   'P 1'
#
loop_
_entity.id
_entity.type
_entity.pdbx_description
1 polymer ?
#
loop_
_entity_poly.entity_id
_entity_poly.type
_entity_poly.pdbx_seq_one_letter_code
_entity_poly.pdbx_strand_id
1 'polypeptide(L)'
;MNIANYFIKRKNLLFTGVIVFSSTAIAFPVLSESPKLVEFNSQYLSNNASDLLAQDNLTRVTGVEIIQTENGLELVLKTATGSETLVPLIIPEGNNLVIDLLDATLALPTGNEFSQSNPAPGIREITVSSIDENSIQIAIAGEKQAPSAKVLPGKDGLVLGITTDGTTAETEPSESINVVVSATRTEENVEDVPRSVTVVTREQIEEQTKIVRDLQTILGNTVPGLGPTSESNQSFAQTLRGRSPLVLVDGIPISSVIDNDTSVGNLRRLDASAVERVEVVRGPSAVYGDGAAGGVINIITRIPQEEGIVSEAEIGVRSFGDLRGGSFGNFLDYRVSGKQGAIDFVTSFTYDGYGQPFDGDGDPVPVITESQGNSDSINFLGKFGVEITPKQRIQLTANYFNDEQEQNGELDLTVGETPGIQKARLTNNKIQFIDAPEPFSRGTIAALSYTHDDIFNSQLEALAYYRQTKTADLLFDERVFDPDNLLQISRSVVESERFGGRLQADTKILDNLSLLWGADYSNEDSEGTPEVFDPEVFDNSDRTIARRIGTAVRIPPFEIENIGVFSQLNWDATERLALSGGIRYENINVSVVDNWIDGDTGIAAQGGEQSLDDVVFNAGVVYQATSNISLFTNFAQGFSLPNISRVLQNPDEGFDFDEDIELTDPQKVDSYEIGVRGQWNNVQATLAAFYTYSELGTSIDVVDFGEDLQVIRAPQRTYGVEMAVDWQASKKWQLGGTFTWIEGDLEDGETEEFLATTSYEVFPIKITAYIENETLPGWSNRLQTLYVGNRDRAFEDDVDPIGIDDYFLLDLISSLELGSGELSFGVRNLLNNQYFSVPNQVNAGFDDSFAIAARGRSFTLNYRFSF
;
A
#
# COMPACT_ATOMS: atom_id res chain seq x y z
N MET A 1 25.06 -29.97 28.54
CA MET A 1 24.66 -29.55 29.89
C MET A 1 24.29 -28.07 29.86
N ASN A 2 23.04 -27.80 29.65
CA ASN A 2 22.32 -26.54 29.85
C ASN A 2 22.75 -25.28 29.08
N ILE A 3 22.38 -25.21 27.80
CA ILE A 3 22.28 -23.96 27.04
C ILE A 3 20.85 -23.36 27.14
N ALA A 4 19.87 -24.14 27.54
CA ALA A 4 18.46 -23.71 27.69
C ALA A 4 18.17 -22.64 28.78
N ASN A 5 19.13 -22.27 29.63
CA ASN A 5 18.92 -21.34 30.73
C ASN A 5 19.46 -19.92 30.48
N TYR A 6 20.03 -19.62 29.30
CA TYR A 6 20.56 -18.29 29.01
C TYR A 6 19.53 -17.37 28.35
N PHE A 7 18.58 -17.95 27.63
CA PHE A 7 17.56 -17.17 26.90
C PHE A 7 16.33 -16.76 27.71
N ILE A 8 16.03 -17.48 28.80
CA ILE A 8 14.82 -17.18 29.62
C ILE A 8 15.00 -15.93 30.53
N LYS A 9 16.20 -15.43 30.72
CA LYS A 9 16.47 -14.30 31.65
C LYS A 9 16.42 -12.92 31.04
N ARG A 10 16.34 -12.78 29.70
CA ARG A 10 16.24 -11.45 29.06
C ARG A 10 14.83 -11.03 28.65
N LYS A 11 13.87 -11.96 28.56
CA LYS A 11 12.48 -11.64 28.17
C LYS A 11 11.65 -10.87 29.22
N ASN A 12 12.13 -10.71 30.45
CA ASN A 12 11.35 -10.11 31.54
C ASN A 12 11.72 -8.66 31.90
N LEU A 13 12.51 -7.93 31.12
CA LEU A 13 12.94 -6.57 31.50
C LEU A 13 12.42 -5.45 30.58
N LEU A 14 11.72 -5.75 29.51
CA LEU A 14 11.24 -4.72 28.58
C LEU A 14 9.70 -4.52 28.54
N PHE A 15 8.93 -5.32 29.26
CA PHE A 15 7.45 -5.24 29.23
C PHE A 15 6.80 -4.66 30.50
N THR A 16 7.58 -4.10 31.44
CA THR A 16 7.03 -3.59 32.72
C THR A 16 6.97 -2.07 32.82
N GLY A 17 7.08 -1.35 31.72
CA GLY A 17 7.26 0.11 31.73
C GLY A 17 6.16 0.98 31.13
N VAL A 18 5.07 0.44 30.57
CA VAL A 18 3.99 1.32 30.06
C VAL A 18 2.63 0.61 30.22
N ILE A 19 2.01 0.66 31.35
CA ILE A 19 0.54 0.69 31.54
C ILE A 19 0.29 1.22 32.95
N VAL A 20 0.19 2.54 33.09
CA VAL A 20 -0.63 3.18 34.11
C VAL A 20 -1.40 4.28 33.40
N PHE A 21 -2.52 3.95 32.82
CA PHE A 21 -3.63 4.87 32.64
C PHE A 21 -4.83 4.33 33.37
N SER A 22 -5.35 5.16 34.25
CA SER A 22 -6.38 4.89 35.21
C SER A 22 -7.63 4.23 34.61
N SER A 23 -7.97 3.08 35.18
CA SER A 23 -9.25 2.39 35.01
C SER A 23 -10.42 3.27 35.46
N THR A 24 -11.13 3.86 34.51
CA THR A 24 -12.57 4.08 34.68
C THR A 24 -13.27 3.02 33.85
N ALA A 25 -13.67 1.98 34.54
CA ALA A 25 -14.45 0.89 33.96
C ALA A 25 -15.84 1.42 33.58
N ILE A 26 -16.09 1.51 32.26
CA ILE A 26 -17.47 1.52 31.76
C ILE A 26 -17.87 0.06 31.59
N ALA A 27 -18.66 -0.42 32.55
CA ALA A 27 -19.24 -1.74 32.49
C ALA A 27 -20.35 -1.78 31.43
N PHE A 28 -20.11 -2.54 30.36
CA PHE A 28 -21.18 -2.98 29.46
C PHE A 28 -21.88 -4.18 30.06
N PRO A 29 -23.23 -4.19 30.12
CA PRO A 29 -23.95 -5.37 30.57
C PRO A 29 -23.88 -6.48 29.53
N VAL A 30 -23.44 -7.63 29.94
CA VAL A 30 -23.51 -8.88 29.17
C VAL A 30 -24.98 -9.26 29.02
N LEU A 31 -25.53 -9.11 27.83
CA LEU A 31 -26.84 -9.64 27.48
C LEU A 31 -26.65 -11.06 26.91
N SER A 32 -26.87 -12.04 27.75
CA SER A 32 -27.10 -13.41 27.34
C SER A 32 -28.60 -13.57 27.08
N GLU A 33 -29.02 -13.44 25.82
CA GLU A 33 -30.25 -14.06 25.30
C GLU A 33 -30.27 -13.90 23.76
N SER A 34 -30.49 -15.00 23.07
CA SER A 34 -30.63 -15.09 21.62
C SER A 34 -31.79 -14.22 21.12
N PRO A 35 -31.62 -13.42 20.07
CA PRO A 35 -32.71 -12.62 19.55
C PRO A 35 -33.72 -13.50 18.83
N LYS A 36 -34.96 -13.50 19.30
CA LYS A 36 -36.12 -13.97 18.55
C LYS A 36 -36.34 -13.07 17.35
N LEU A 37 -36.51 -13.67 16.18
CA LEU A 37 -36.98 -13.03 14.96
C LEU A 37 -38.25 -12.20 15.25
N VAL A 38 -38.18 -10.91 15.07
CA VAL A 38 -39.34 -10.00 15.09
C VAL A 38 -39.86 -9.91 13.66
N GLU A 39 -41.08 -10.41 13.45
CA GLU A 39 -41.83 -10.20 12.22
C GLU A 39 -42.10 -8.70 12.02
N PHE A 40 -41.58 -8.15 10.93
CA PHE A 40 -41.89 -6.77 10.51
C PHE A 40 -43.30 -6.68 9.98
N ASN A 41 -44.17 -6.01 10.73
CA ASN A 41 -45.53 -5.69 10.33
C ASN A 41 -45.53 -4.41 9.49
N SER A 42 -45.88 -4.53 8.22
CA SER A 42 -45.80 -3.50 7.16
C SER A 42 -46.79 -2.34 7.29
N GLN A 43 -47.44 -2.15 8.46
CA GLN A 43 -48.51 -1.15 8.62
C GLN A 43 -48.05 0.17 9.26
N TYR A 44 -46.77 0.36 9.56
CA TYR A 44 -46.27 1.61 10.21
C TYR A 44 -45.47 2.56 9.30
N LEU A 45 -45.43 2.32 7.99
CA LEU A 45 -44.61 3.14 7.07
C LEU A 45 -45.41 4.23 6.30
N SER A 46 -46.58 4.65 6.75
CA SER A 46 -47.33 5.60 5.95
C SER A 46 -47.58 7.01 6.58
N ASN A 47 -47.06 7.34 7.74
CA ASN A 47 -47.43 8.64 8.33
C ASN A 47 -46.32 9.50 8.97
N ASN A 48 -45.01 9.20 8.81
CA ASN A 48 -43.98 10.01 9.46
C ASN A 48 -42.78 10.41 8.56
N ALA A 49 -42.88 10.31 7.24
CA ALA A 49 -41.82 10.79 6.34
C ALA A 49 -41.82 12.31 6.16
N SER A 50 -42.89 13.01 6.58
CA SER A 50 -42.99 14.47 6.50
C SER A 50 -42.58 15.19 7.79
N ASP A 51 -42.41 14.46 8.91
CA ASP A 51 -42.03 15.08 10.21
C ASP A 51 -40.52 14.92 10.52
N LEU A 52 -39.72 14.23 9.69
CA LEU A 52 -38.29 14.11 9.83
C LEU A 52 -37.50 15.08 8.94
N LEU A 53 -38.20 15.90 8.14
CA LEU A 53 -37.59 16.90 7.25
C LEU A 53 -37.82 18.35 7.70
N ALA A 54 -38.18 18.57 8.93
CA ALA A 54 -38.39 19.92 9.49
C ALA A 54 -37.73 20.06 10.88
N GLN A 55 -36.40 20.11 10.92
CA GLN A 55 -35.70 20.95 11.87
C GLN A 55 -34.91 21.96 11.06
N ASP A 56 -35.48 23.19 10.96
CA ASP A 56 -34.85 24.37 10.40
C ASP A 56 -33.60 24.75 11.19
N ASN A 57 -32.44 24.27 10.77
CA ASN A 57 -31.13 24.78 11.19
C ASN A 57 -30.66 25.90 10.25
N LEU A 58 -31.55 26.82 9.87
CA LEU A 58 -31.20 27.97 9.05
C LEU A 58 -30.29 28.91 9.81
N THR A 59 -29.07 29.13 9.31
CA THR A 59 -28.18 30.13 9.91
C THR A 59 -28.71 31.54 9.67
N ARG A 60 -28.92 32.28 10.73
CA ARG A 60 -29.55 33.60 10.69
C ARG A 60 -28.49 34.69 10.63
N VAL A 61 -28.33 35.36 9.50
CA VAL A 61 -27.43 36.51 9.32
C VAL A 61 -28.15 37.77 9.83
N THR A 62 -27.63 38.34 10.91
CA THR A 62 -28.21 39.46 11.63
C THR A 62 -27.56 40.80 11.40
N GLY A 63 -26.40 40.80 10.70
CA GLY A 63 -25.68 42.03 10.37
C GLY A 63 -24.71 41.83 9.22
N VAL A 64 -24.51 42.88 8.44
CA VAL A 64 -23.50 42.98 7.38
C VAL A 64 -22.62 44.18 7.68
N GLU A 65 -21.30 43.99 7.70
CA GLU A 65 -20.34 45.06 7.99
C GLU A 65 -19.23 45.01 6.93
N ILE A 66 -18.81 46.20 6.46
CA ILE A 66 -17.69 46.33 5.50
C ILE A 66 -16.53 47.04 6.20
N ILE A 67 -15.37 46.44 6.23
CA ILE A 67 -14.14 46.96 6.82
C ILE A 67 -13.15 47.17 5.69
N GLN A 68 -12.68 48.43 5.49
CA GLN A 68 -11.67 48.71 4.50
C GLN A 68 -10.29 48.25 5.00
N THR A 69 -9.50 47.59 4.11
CA THR A 69 -8.13 47.14 4.38
C THR A 69 -7.14 47.78 3.41
N GLU A 70 -5.84 47.64 3.61
CA GLU A 70 -4.82 48.25 2.74
C GLU A 70 -4.88 47.71 1.30
N ASN A 71 -5.35 46.48 1.09
CA ASN A 71 -5.38 45.77 -0.20
C ASN A 71 -6.80 45.43 -0.70
N GLY A 72 -7.85 46.04 -0.13
CA GLY A 72 -9.24 45.77 -0.51
C GLY A 72 -10.21 46.01 0.63
N LEU A 73 -11.11 45.05 0.91
CA LEU A 73 -12.04 45.15 2.02
C LEU A 73 -12.36 43.78 2.60
N GLU A 74 -12.83 43.75 3.84
CA GLU A 74 -13.45 42.58 4.49
C GLU A 74 -14.95 42.78 4.60
N LEU A 75 -15.73 41.82 4.09
CA LEU A 75 -17.15 41.72 4.26
C LEU A 75 -17.48 40.74 5.38
N VAL A 76 -18.05 41.24 6.47
CA VAL A 76 -18.35 40.45 7.67
C VAL A 76 -19.87 40.22 7.74
N LEU A 77 -20.27 38.95 7.70
CA LEU A 77 -21.67 38.54 7.92
C LEU A 77 -21.83 38.06 9.37
N LYS A 78 -22.45 38.83 10.20
CA LYS A 78 -22.68 38.48 11.62
C LYS A 78 -23.82 37.50 11.75
N THR A 79 -23.64 36.41 12.46
CA THR A 79 -24.66 35.38 12.71
C THR A 79 -25.18 35.44 14.15
N ALA A 80 -26.40 34.94 14.38
CA ALA A 80 -26.91 34.78 15.75
C ALA A 80 -26.10 33.68 16.47
N THR A 81 -25.85 33.83 17.79
CA THR A 81 -25.07 32.93 18.63
C THR A 81 -25.51 31.47 18.50
N GLY A 82 -24.57 30.58 18.11
CA GLY A 82 -24.80 29.15 17.86
C GLY A 82 -24.51 28.77 16.42
N SER A 83 -23.75 29.54 15.68
CA SER A 83 -23.52 29.47 14.27
C SER A 83 -22.83 28.15 13.83
N GLU A 84 -23.52 27.43 13.00
CA GLU A 84 -22.97 26.51 12.03
C GLU A 84 -22.14 27.28 10.99
N THR A 85 -21.12 26.67 10.43
CA THR A 85 -20.20 27.35 9.51
C THR A 85 -20.90 27.58 8.18
N LEU A 86 -21.12 28.86 7.81
CA LEU A 86 -21.62 29.21 6.47
C LEU A 86 -20.56 28.90 5.42
N VAL A 87 -20.90 28.07 4.45
CA VAL A 87 -20.05 27.72 3.33
C VAL A 87 -20.43 28.55 2.11
N PRO A 88 -19.61 29.51 1.64
CA PRO A 88 -19.94 30.34 0.49
C PRO A 88 -19.61 29.62 -0.83
N LEU A 89 -20.55 29.65 -1.77
CA LEU A 89 -20.32 29.28 -3.16
C LEU A 89 -19.95 30.54 -3.95
N ILE A 90 -18.69 30.68 -4.34
CA ILE A 90 -18.12 31.88 -4.97
C ILE A 90 -18.06 31.71 -6.47
N ILE A 91 -18.77 32.53 -7.25
CA ILE A 91 -18.92 32.43 -8.71
C ILE A 91 -18.60 33.77 -9.38
N PRO A 92 -17.57 33.91 -10.21
CA PRO A 92 -17.35 35.12 -11.02
C PRO A 92 -18.31 35.14 -12.20
N GLU A 93 -19.05 36.27 -12.38
CA GLU A 93 -19.95 36.52 -13.50
C GLU A 93 -19.59 37.83 -14.22
N GLY A 94 -18.83 37.77 -15.32
CA GLY A 94 -18.39 38.94 -16.04
C GLY A 94 -17.48 39.82 -15.20
N ASN A 95 -17.93 41.07 -14.90
CA ASN A 95 -17.22 41.97 -13.98
C ASN A 95 -17.73 41.87 -12.53
N ASN A 96 -18.63 40.98 -12.26
CA ASN A 96 -19.21 40.81 -10.93
C ASN A 96 -18.73 39.50 -10.27
N LEU A 97 -18.69 39.47 -8.95
CA LEU A 97 -18.52 38.29 -8.16
C LEU A 97 -19.83 38.02 -7.44
N VAL A 98 -20.38 36.82 -7.63
CA VAL A 98 -21.60 36.36 -6.95
C VAL A 98 -21.22 35.28 -5.94
N ILE A 99 -21.74 35.39 -4.73
CA ILE A 99 -21.49 34.46 -3.63
C ILE A 99 -22.83 34.03 -3.07
N ASP A 100 -23.17 32.77 -3.21
CA ASP A 100 -24.40 32.19 -2.69
C ASP A 100 -24.14 31.48 -1.36
N LEU A 101 -24.97 31.70 -0.38
CA LEU A 101 -24.97 31.04 0.92
C LEU A 101 -26.25 30.23 1.06
N LEU A 102 -26.11 28.93 1.12
CA LEU A 102 -27.24 28.00 1.33
C LEU A 102 -27.50 27.82 2.82
N ASP A 103 -28.71 27.37 3.17
CA ASP A 103 -29.18 27.18 4.56
C ASP A 103 -29.01 28.44 5.44
N ALA A 104 -29.18 29.59 4.85
CA ALA A 104 -29.04 30.90 5.49
C ALA A 104 -30.25 31.84 5.24
N THR A 105 -30.64 32.57 6.24
CA THR A 105 -31.68 33.62 6.13
C THR A 105 -31.13 34.98 6.51
N LEU A 106 -31.55 36.01 5.78
CA LEU A 106 -31.17 37.39 6.07
C LEU A 106 -32.20 38.04 7.03
N ALA A 107 -31.74 38.49 8.18
CA ALA A 107 -32.62 39.12 9.20
C ALA A 107 -31.95 40.39 9.74
N LEU A 108 -31.74 41.35 8.85
CA LEU A 108 -31.09 42.61 9.20
C LEU A 108 -32.10 43.55 9.92
N PRO A 109 -31.63 44.39 10.84
CA PRO A 109 -32.48 45.41 11.49
C PRO A 109 -33.10 46.41 10.51
N THR A 110 -32.49 46.55 9.31
CA THR A 110 -32.88 47.54 8.28
C THR A 110 -33.75 46.95 7.17
N GLY A 111 -34.07 45.65 7.18
CA GLY A 111 -34.83 44.95 6.14
C GLY A 111 -34.13 43.71 5.60
N ASN A 112 -34.62 43.17 4.48
CA ASN A 112 -34.11 41.93 3.89
C ASN A 112 -33.06 42.15 2.76
N GLU A 113 -32.42 43.32 2.73
CA GLU A 113 -31.43 43.67 1.75
C GLU A 113 -30.42 44.64 2.34
N PHE A 114 -29.15 44.49 1.96
CA PHE A 114 -28.06 45.41 2.25
C PHE A 114 -27.42 45.83 0.94
N SER A 115 -27.19 47.13 0.71
CA SER A 115 -26.44 47.62 -0.43
C SER A 115 -25.50 48.76 -0.02
N GLN A 116 -24.28 48.72 -0.56
CA GLN A 116 -23.33 49.81 -0.40
C GLN A 116 -22.62 50.09 -1.73
N SER A 117 -22.73 51.34 -2.21
CA SER A 117 -22.08 51.79 -3.42
C SER A 117 -20.68 52.34 -3.13
N ASN A 118 -19.71 52.04 -4.02
CA ASN A 118 -18.30 52.42 -3.92
C ASN A 118 -17.63 52.14 -2.58
N PRO A 119 -17.69 50.90 -2.07
CA PRO A 119 -17.18 50.56 -0.73
C PRO A 119 -15.68 50.59 -0.64
N ALA A 120 -14.96 50.37 -1.77
CA ALA A 120 -13.53 50.43 -1.91
C ALA A 120 -13.13 50.74 -3.38
N PRO A 121 -11.92 51.25 -3.66
CA PRO A 121 -11.44 51.47 -5.01
C PRO A 121 -11.54 50.20 -5.84
N GLY A 122 -12.12 50.27 -7.05
CA GLY A 122 -12.29 49.12 -7.95
C GLY A 122 -13.56 48.29 -7.71
N ILE A 123 -14.32 48.55 -6.66
CA ILE A 123 -15.63 47.94 -6.38
C ILE A 123 -16.73 48.97 -6.50
N ARG A 124 -17.64 48.75 -7.45
CA ARG A 124 -18.73 49.70 -7.75
C ARG A 124 -19.86 49.56 -6.73
N GLU A 125 -20.21 48.36 -6.35
CA GLU A 125 -21.33 48.09 -5.44
C GLU A 125 -21.22 46.70 -4.80
N ILE A 126 -21.67 46.56 -3.57
CA ILE A 126 -21.90 45.31 -2.89
C ILE A 126 -23.37 45.24 -2.48
N THR A 127 -24.06 44.15 -2.82
CA THR A 127 -25.42 43.88 -2.42
C THR A 127 -25.50 42.52 -1.70
N VAL A 128 -26.28 42.42 -0.63
CA VAL A 128 -26.57 41.18 0.07
C VAL A 128 -28.08 41.07 0.16
N SER A 129 -28.65 40.05 -0.44
CA SER A 129 -30.13 39.87 -0.52
C SER A 129 -30.52 38.41 -0.38
N SER A 130 -31.73 38.12 0.02
CA SER A 130 -32.29 36.77 0.00
C SER A 130 -32.69 36.40 -1.43
N ILE A 131 -32.30 35.23 -1.91
CA ILE A 131 -32.75 34.66 -3.17
C ILE A 131 -34.09 33.97 -2.98
N ASP A 132 -34.21 33.24 -1.89
CA ASP A 132 -35.44 32.54 -1.46
C ASP A 132 -35.53 32.51 0.09
N GLU A 133 -36.39 31.64 0.65
CA GLU A 133 -36.60 31.56 2.12
C GLU A 133 -35.38 30.98 2.86
N ASN A 134 -34.45 30.30 2.17
CA ASN A 134 -33.37 29.52 2.74
C ASN A 134 -31.97 29.83 2.12
N SER A 135 -31.85 30.88 1.31
CA SER A 135 -30.57 31.24 0.68
C SER A 135 -30.35 32.74 0.55
N ILE A 136 -29.09 33.15 0.72
CA ILE A 136 -28.62 34.53 0.62
C ILE A 136 -27.66 34.64 -0.53
N GLN A 137 -27.78 35.67 -1.33
CA GLN A 137 -26.82 36.05 -2.36
C GLN A 137 -26.10 37.34 -2.00
N ILE A 138 -24.77 37.30 -2.19
CA ILE A 138 -23.92 38.47 -2.13
C ILE A 138 -23.43 38.74 -3.57
N ALA A 139 -23.78 39.90 -4.13
CA ALA A 139 -23.25 40.31 -5.43
C ALA A 139 -22.26 41.46 -5.25
N ILE A 140 -21.05 41.34 -5.78
CA ILE A 140 -20.00 42.33 -5.70
C ILE A 140 -19.64 42.78 -7.12
N ALA A 141 -20.03 44.00 -7.48
CA ALA A 141 -19.80 44.55 -8.80
C ALA A 141 -18.43 45.24 -8.87
N GLY A 142 -17.51 44.71 -9.66
CA GLY A 142 -16.25 45.38 -9.99
C GLY A 142 -16.38 46.49 -11.04
N GLU A 143 -15.46 47.44 -11.04
CA GLU A 143 -15.43 48.52 -12.04
C GLU A 143 -14.89 48.06 -13.42
N LYS A 144 -13.87 47.25 -13.44
CA LYS A 144 -13.16 46.81 -14.66
C LYS A 144 -13.17 45.29 -14.82
N GLN A 145 -13.19 44.55 -13.71
CA GLN A 145 -13.13 43.10 -13.68
C GLN A 145 -13.83 42.62 -12.41
N ALA A 146 -14.12 41.32 -12.33
CA ALA A 146 -14.67 40.72 -11.11
C ALA A 146 -13.65 40.81 -9.98
N PRO A 147 -14.03 41.25 -8.76
CA PRO A 147 -13.20 41.15 -7.58
C PRO A 147 -12.98 39.66 -7.21
N SER A 148 -11.96 39.37 -6.42
CA SER A 148 -11.77 38.07 -5.81
C SER A 148 -12.17 38.07 -4.33
N ALA A 149 -12.70 36.95 -3.83
CA ALA A 149 -13.05 36.81 -2.42
C ALA A 149 -12.38 35.56 -1.81
N LYS A 150 -11.92 35.69 -0.57
CA LYS A 150 -11.35 34.60 0.22
C LYS A 150 -12.04 34.53 1.58
N VAL A 151 -12.36 33.33 2.06
CA VAL A 151 -12.89 33.15 3.43
C VAL A 151 -11.74 33.36 4.42
N LEU A 152 -11.98 34.22 5.40
CA LEU A 152 -11.03 34.51 6.49
C LEU A 152 -11.59 33.97 7.82
N PRO A 153 -10.74 33.59 8.79
CA PRO A 153 -11.19 33.17 10.11
C PRO A 153 -11.96 34.26 10.81
N GLY A 154 -13.22 34.01 11.17
CA GLY A 154 -14.10 34.96 11.90
C GLY A 154 -14.59 34.35 13.21
N LYS A 155 -14.67 35.16 14.29
CA LYS A 155 -15.15 34.68 15.59
C LYS A 155 -16.67 34.71 15.76
N ASP A 156 -17.39 35.56 14.99
CA ASP A 156 -18.81 35.85 15.18
C ASP A 156 -19.63 35.73 13.87
N GLY A 157 -19.13 34.99 12.87
CA GLY A 157 -19.78 34.82 11.58
C GLY A 157 -18.81 34.61 10.40
N LEU A 158 -19.29 34.67 9.17
CA LEU A 158 -18.49 34.54 7.94
C LEU A 158 -17.79 35.85 7.62
N VAL A 159 -16.47 35.78 7.43
CA VAL A 159 -15.65 36.93 6.96
C VAL A 159 -15.10 36.62 5.56
N LEU A 160 -15.35 37.50 4.61
CA LEU A 160 -14.89 37.45 3.25
C LEU A 160 -13.92 38.58 2.97
N GLY A 161 -12.64 38.26 2.78
CA GLY A 161 -11.63 39.22 2.29
C GLY A 161 -11.78 39.42 0.79
N ILE A 162 -12.02 40.67 0.33
CA ILE A 162 -12.29 40.99 -1.05
C ILE A 162 -11.19 41.90 -1.57
N THR A 163 -10.55 41.54 -2.70
CA THR A 163 -9.47 42.28 -3.33
C THR A 163 -9.79 42.67 -4.78
N THR A 164 -9.28 43.83 -5.22
CA THR A 164 -9.54 44.40 -6.55
C THR A 164 -8.27 44.50 -7.43
N ASP A 165 -7.11 44.16 -6.88
CA ASP A 165 -5.87 44.16 -7.64
C ASP A 165 -5.95 43.09 -8.73
N GLY A 166 -5.67 43.57 -9.97
CA GLY A 166 -5.73 42.79 -11.20
C GLY A 166 -4.57 41.76 -11.40
N THR A 167 -4.03 41.21 -10.35
CA THR A 167 -3.72 39.82 -10.38
C THR A 167 -5.08 39.14 -10.51
N THR A 168 -5.42 38.71 -11.76
CA THR A 168 -6.24 37.54 -11.88
C THR A 168 -6.08 36.78 -10.58
N ALA A 169 -7.19 36.57 -9.83
CA ALA A 169 -7.19 35.31 -9.13
C ALA A 169 -6.83 34.30 -10.23
N GLU A 170 -5.54 34.01 -10.39
CA GLU A 170 -5.20 32.67 -10.72
C GLU A 170 -6.19 31.97 -9.78
N THR A 171 -7.21 31.39 -10.37
CA THR A 171 -7.83 30.19 -9.84
C THR A 171 -6.66 29.52 -9.23
N GLU A 172 -6.54 29.53 -7.86
CA GLU A 172 -5.40 28.84 -7.28
C GLU A 172 -5.45 27.56 -8.06
N PRO A 173 -4.42 27.26 -8.89
CA PRO A 173 -4.47 26.09 -9.71
C PRO A 173 -4.73 25.07 -8.63
N SER A 174 -5.87 24.34 -8.70
CA SER A 174 -6.25 23.29 -7.78
C SER A 174 -4.94 22.79 -7.28
N GLU A 175 -4.53 23.10 -6.07
CA GLU A 175 -3.13 23.17 -5.65
C GLU A 175 -2.45 22.08 -6.42
N SER A 176 -1.58 22.43 -7.36
CA SER A 176 -0.92 21.40 -8.17
C SER A 176 -0.33 20.60 -7.07
N ILE A 177 -0.92 19.42 -6.78
CA ILE A 177 -0.61 18.69 -5.59
C ILE A 177 0.86 18.52 -5.73
N ASN A 178 1.64 19.37 -5.04
CA ASN A 178 3.07 19.25 -4.98
C ASN A 178 3.25 17.96 -4.20
N VAL A 179 3.20 16.84 -4.93
CA VAL A 179 3.30 15.52 -4.39
C VAL A 179 4.75 15.39 -3.98
N VAL A 180 4.97 15.61 -2.70
CA VAL A 180 6.27 15.44 -2.08
C VAL A 180 6.46 13.94 -1.83
N VAL A 181 7.59 13.42 -2.27
CA VAL A 181 7.99 12.04 -2.02
C VAL A 181 9.16 12.00 -1.06
N SER A 182 9.12 11.06 -0.15
CA SER A 182 10.20 10.73 0.79
C SER A 182 10.89 9.41 0.47
N ALA A 183 10.39 8.68 -0.55
CA ALA A 183 11.02 7.44 -1.03
C ALA A 183 12.37 7.66 -1.72
N THR A 184 12.86 8.89 -1.80
CA THR A 184 14.24 9.28 -2.18
C THR A 184 15.12 9.59 -0.97
N ARG A 185 14.61 9.34 0.25
CA ARG A 185 15.18 9.69 1.57
C ARG A 185 15.20 11.17 1.91
N THR A 186 14.76 12.02 1.02
CA THR A 186 14.52 13.46 1.23
C THR A 186 13.11 13.81 0.76
N GLU A 187 12.52 14.84 1.35
CA GLU A 187 11.26 15.37 0.84
C GLU A 187 11.54 16.17 -0.43
N GLU A 188 11.17 15.61 -1.58
CA GLU A 188 11.37 16.22 -2.90
C GLU A 188 10.03 16.28 -3.65
N ASN A 189 9.85 17.32 -4.49
CA ASN A 189 8.72 17.32 -5.41
C ASN A 189 8.92 16.23 -6.47
N VAL A 190 7.86 15.49 -6.82
CA VAL A 190 7.91 14.45 -7.86
C VAL A 190 8.50 14.98 -9.16
N GLU A 191 8.27 16.26 -9.48
CA GLU A 191 8.78 16.90 -10.70
C GLU A 191 10.30 16.98 -10.76
N ASP A 192 10.96 17.07 -9.61
CA ASP A 192 12.41 17.23 -9.47
C ASP A 192 13.17 15.90 -9.39
N VAL A 193 12.46 14.79 -9.19
CA VAL A 193 13.05 13.46 -9.11
C VAL A 193 13.41 12.93 -10.51
N PRO A 194 14.67 12.61 -10.82
CA PRO A 194 15.09 12.21 -12.16
C PRO A 194 14.79 10.75 -12.53
N ARG A 195 13.69 10.20 -12.05
CA ARG A 195 13.24 8.81 -12.29
C ARG A 195 11.72 8.70 -12.21
N SER A 196 11.17 7.58 -12.65
CA SER A 196 9.75 7.33 -12.56
C SER A 196 9.32 7.15 -11.10
N VAL A 197 8.38 7.99 -10.67
CA VAL A 197 7.75 7.93 -9.35
C VAL A 197 6.23 7.86 -9.54
N THR A 198 5.59 7.06 -8.72
CA THR A 198 4.12 7.04 -8.58
C THR A 198 3.77 7.26 -7.11
N VAL A 199 2.86 8.17 -6.85
CA VAL A 199 2.27 8.33 -5.53
C VAL A 199 0.81 7.92 -5.60
N VAL A 200 0.47 6.85 -4.90
CA VAL A 200 -0.92 6.43 -4.71
C VAL A 200 -1.44 7.17 -3.49
N THR A 201 -2.33 8.12 -3.73
CA THR A 201 -2.82 9.02 -2.67
C THR A 201 -3.83 8.33 -1.76
N ARG A 202 -4.11 8.96 -0.63
CA ARG A 202 -5.13 8.52 0.32
C ARG A 202 -6.49 8.33 -0.36
N GLU A 203 -6.92 9.28 -1.17
CA GLU A 203 -8.21 9.24 -1.87
C GLU A 203 -8.27 8.05 -2.83
N GLN A 204 -7.18 7.79 -3.57
CA GLN A 204 -7.08 6.64 -4.47
C GLN A 204 -7.13 5.32 -3.70
N ILE A 205 -6.45 5.22 -2.55
CA ILE A 205 -6.49 4.04 -1.69
C ILE A 205 -7.92 3.85 -1.13
N GLU A 206 -8.53 4.90 -0.58
CA GLU A 206 -9.89 4.85 -0.04
C GLU A 206 -10.93 4.48 -1.10
N GLU A 207 -10.78 4.95 -2.33
CA GLU A 207 -11.65 4.54 -3.44
C GLU A 207 -11.51 3.05 -3.75
N GLN A 208 -10.28 2.52 -3.78
CA GLN A 208 -10.04 1.10 -4.03
C GLN A 208 -10.51 0.21 -2.86
N THR A 209 -10.42 0.67 -1.60
CA THR A 209 -10.89 -0.11 -0.43
C THR A 209 -12.40 -0.39 -0.45
N LYS A 210 -13.17 0.32 -1.27
CA LYS A 210 -14.61 0.07 -1.48
C LYS A 210 -14.89 -1.24 -2.22
N ILE A 211 -13.90 -1.83 -2.90
CA ILE A 211 -14.01 -3.12 -3.61
C ILE A 211 -12.98 -4.15 -3.14
N VAL A 212 -11.77 -3.72 -2.76
CA VAL A 212 -10.67 -4.58 -2.33
C VAL A 212 -9.85 -3.88 -1.25
N ARG A 213 -9.47 -4.61 -0.20
CA ARG A 213 -8.78 -4.01 0.94
C ARG A 213 -7.29 -4.35 1.03
N ASP A 214 -6.81 -5.33 0.26
CA ASP A 214 -5.40 -5.67 0.24
C ASP A 214 -4.58 -4.71 -0.61
N LEU A 215 -3.44 -4.25 -0.08
CA LEU A 215 -2.55 -3.30 -0.74
C LEU A 215 -1.91 -3.88 -2.00
N GLN A 216 -1.67 -5.19 -2.07
CA GLN A 216 -1.08 -5.83 -3.25
C GLN A 216 -1.98 -5.68 -4.48
N THR A 217 -3.29 -5.87 -4.35
CA THR A 217 -4.25 -5.65 -5.43
C THR A 217 -4.39 -4.17 -5.76
N ILE A 218 -4.48 -3.30 -4.74
CA ILE A 218 -4.57 -1.84 -4.93
C ILE A 218 -3.37 -1.34 -5.73
N LEU A 219 -2.16 -1.71 -5.34
CA LEU A 219 -0.94 -1.27 -6.01
C LEU A 219 -0.79 -1.92 -7.40
N GLY A 220 -1.13 -3.20 -7.55
CA GLY A 220 -1.15 -3.88 -8.84
C GLY A 220 -2.06 -3.19 -9.87
N ASN A 221 -3.17 -2.58 -9.42
CA ASN A 221 -4.11 -1.84 -10.27
C ASN A 221 -3.70 -0.38 -10.54
N THR A 222 -2.92 0.24 -9.65
CA THR A 222 -2.65 1.68 -9.69
C THR A 222 -1.23 2.03 -10.11
N VAL A 223 -0.26 1.13 -9.90
CA VAL A 223 1.15 1.38 -10.16
C VAL A 223 1.59 0.78 -11.50
N PRO A 224 2.06 1.61 -12.47
CA PRO A 224 2.71 1.08 -13.65
C PRO A 224 3.99 0.31 -13.29
N GLY A 225 4.30 -0.74 -14.03
CA GLY A 225 5.50 -1.56 -13.81
C GLY A 225 5.40 -2.58 -12.67
N LEU A 226 4.39 -2.47 -11.80
CA LEU A 226 4.11 -3.50 -10.79
C LEU A 226 3.16 -4.55 -11.37
N GLY A 227 3.48 -5.82 -11.18
CA GLY A 227 2.69 -6.96 -11.66
C GLY A 227 1.25 -6.96 -11.13
N PRO A 228 0.31 -7.61 -11.83
CA PRO A 228 -1.02 -7.87 -11.30
C PRO A 228 -0.90 -8.80 -10.08
N THR A 229 -1.88 -8.70 -9.18
CA THR A 229 -1.89 -9.57 -7.98
C THR A 229 -2.09 -11.04 -8.37
N SER A 230 -1.40 -11.92 -7.65
CA SER A 230 -1.68 -13.36 -7.68
C SER A 230 -2.92 -13.76 -6.89
N GLU A 231 -3.50 -12.83 -6.11
CA GLU A 231 -4.54 -13.07 -5.11
C GLU A 231 -4.10 -14.03 -3.98
N SER A 232 -2.79 -14.28 -3.85
CA SER A 232 -2.22 -15.10 -2.79
C SER A 232 -2.01 -14.31 -1.50
N ASN A 233 -1.91 -15.03 -0.39
CA ASN A 233 -1.60 -14.42 0.91
C ASN A 233 -0.17 -13.88 1.00
N GLN A 234 0.75 -14.44 0.19
CA GLN A 234 2.18 -14.13 0.23
C GLN A 234 2.61 -13.11 -0.84
N SER A 235 1.69 -12.60 -1.67
CA SER A 235 2.01 -11.72 -2.81
C SER A 235 2.99 -12.36 -3.81
N PHE A 236 2.91 -13.68 -3.96
CA PHE A 236 3.78 -14.45 -4.84
C PHE A 236 3.80 -13.91 -6.28
N ALA A 237 4.96 -13.87 -6.91
CA ALA A 237 5.19 -13.44 -8.29
C ALA A 237 4.70 -12.01 -8.63
N GLN A 238 4.57 -11.11 -7.65
CA GLN A 238 4.26 -9.71 -7.90
C GLN A 238 5.53 -8.86 -7.89
N THR A 239 6.15 -8.71 -9.05
CA THR A 239 7.41 -7.99 -9.24
C THR A 239 7.20 -6.55 -9.69
N LEU A 240 8.21 -5.71 -9.50
CA LEU A 240 8.31 -4.36 -10.04
C LEU A 240 9.38 -4.34 -11.15
N ARG A 241 8.96 -4.18 -12.42
CA ARG A 241 9.85 -4.26 -13.59
C ARG A 241 10.62 -5.58 -13.68
N GLY A 242 9.99 -6.70 -13.30
CA GLY A 242 10.58 -8.02 -13.33
C GLY A 242 11.54 -8.32 -12.18
N ARG A 243 11.55 -7.53 -11.11
CA ARG A 243 12.42 -7.71 -9.93
C ARG A 243 11.68 -7.40 -8.65
N SER A 244 12.12 -7.98 -7.54
CA SER A 244 11.57 -7.68 -6.22
C SER A 244 11.93 -6.25 -5.79
N PRO A 245 10.97 -5.44 -5.36
CA PRO A 245 11.23 -4.11 -4.79
C PRO A 245 11.48 -4.20 -3.28
N LEU A 246 12.25 -3.25 -2.75
CA LEU A 246 12.33 -3.03 -1.31
C LEU A 246 11.02 -2.39 -0.81
N VAL A 247 10.34 -3.05 0.12
CA VAL A 247 9.11 -2.54 0.72
C VAL A 247 9.38 -1.96 2.10
N LEU A 248 8.94 -0.73 2.30
CA LEU A 248 9.13 0.04 3.53
C LEU A 248 7.77 0.45 4.12
N VAL A 249 7.69 0.52 5.45
CA VAL A 249 6.61 1.20 6.18
C VAL A 249 7.24 2.33 7.00
N ASP A 250 6.89 3.58 6.68
CA ASP A 250 7.49 4.78 7.27
C ASP A 250 9.05 4.74 7.21
N GLY A 251 9.61 4.23 6.11
CA GLY A 251 11.04 4.08 5.89
C GLY A 251 11.69 2.88 6.59
N ILE A 252 10.92 2.00 7.22
CA ILE A 252 11.40 0.78 7.90
C ILE A 252 11.26 -0.41 6.95
N PRO A 253 12.32 -1.17 6.62
CA PRO A 253 12.21 -2.35 5.78
C PRO A 253 11.30 -3.42 6.39
N ILE A 254 10.25 -3.84 5.65
CA ILE A 254 9.36 -4.93 6.06
C ILE A 254 9.62 -6.23 5.30
N SER A 255 10.31 -6.17 4.17
CA SER A 255 10.81 -7.37 3.47
C SER A 255 11.79 -8.13 4.36
N SER A 256 11.77 -9.44 4.27
CA SER A 256 12.66 -10.35 4.99
C SER A 256 13.42 -11.19 3.99
N VAL A 257 14.64 -11.56 4.34
CA VAL A 257 15.48 -12.48 3.53
C VAL A 257 14.93 -13.90 3.43
N ILE A 258 13.92 -14.22 4.24
CA ILE A 258 13.21 -15.50 4.23
C ILE A 258 11.92 -15.45 3.41
N ASP A 259 11.48 -14.24 3.00
CA ASP A 259 10.37 -14.07 2.07
C ASP A 259 10.81 -14.48 0.65
N ASN A 260 9.85 -14.86 -0.19
CA ASN A 260 10.14 -15.31 -1.54
C ASN A 260 10.70 -14.15 -2.41
N ASP A 261 11.75 -14.40 -3.17
CA ASP A 261 12.44 -13.44 -4.06
C ASP A 261 11.54 -12.79 -5.10
N THR A 262 10.44 -13.43 -5.46
CA THR A 262 9.50 -12.94 -6.48
C THR A 262 8.28 -12.22 -5.89
N SER A 263 8.33 -11.80 -4.63
CA SER A 263 7.19 -11.18 -3.95
C SER A 263 7.45 -9.74 -3.53
N VAL A 264 6.39 -8.94 -3.40
CA VAL A 264 6.44 -7.57 -2.88
C VAL A 264 6.43 -7.53 -1.32
N GLY A 265 6.90 -8.60 -0.68
CA GLY A 265 7.13 -8.62 0.76
C GLY A 265 5.89 -8.34 1.60
N ASN A 266 4.95 -9.23 1.60
CA ASN A 266 3.81 -9.23 2.55
C ASN A 266 3.11 -7.88 2.78
N LEU A 267 2.82 -7.15 1.70
CA LEU A 267 2.04 -5.90 1.73
C LEU A 267 0.74 -6.02 2.55
N ARG A 268 0.25 -7.24 2.75
CA ARG A 268 -0.93 -7.55 3.53
C ARG A 268 -0.75 -7.36 5.05
N ARG A 269 0.50 -7.32 5.55
CA ARG A 269 0.79 -7.10 6.99
C ARG A 269 0.48 -5.68 7.48
N LEU A 270 -0.04 -4.82 6.61
CA LEU A 270 -0.57 -3.51 6.95
C LEU A 270 -1.93 -3.32 6.26
N ASP A 271 -2.95 -2.98 7.03
CA ASP A 271 -4.27 -2.68 6.47
C ASP A 271 -4.26 -1.35 5.69
N ALA A 272 -4.92 -1.33 4.53
CA ALA A 272 -4.98 -0.15 3.66
C ALA A 272 -5.61 1.07 4.35
N SER A 273 -6.51 0.87 5.34
CA SER A 273 -7.10 1.97 6.10
C SER A 273 -6.10 2.73 6.96
N ALA A 274 -4.98 2.08 7.34
CA ALA A 274 -3.90 2.69 8.10
C ALA A 274 -2.94 3.52 7.24
N VAL A 275 -3.09 3.49 5.91
CA VAL A 275 -2.16 4.12 4.96
C VAL A 275 -2.60 5.54 4.62
N GLU A 276 -1.66 6.48 4.60
CA GLU A 276 -1.84 7.84 4.12
C GLU A 276 -1.56 7.95 2.62
N ARG A 277 -0.47 7.36 2.16
CA ARG A 277 -0.09 7.25 0.76
C ARG A 277 0.95 6.17 0.56
N VAL A 278 1.10 5.72 -0.68
CA VAL A 278 2.20 4.82 -1.07
C VAL A 278 3.03 5.50 -2.14
N GLU A 279 4.32 5.58 -1.91
CA GLU A 279 5.30 6.16 -2.81
C GLU A 279 6.09 5.04 -3.47
N VAL A 280 6.04 4.94 -4.80
CA VAL A 280 6.73 3.91 -5.57
C VAL A 280 7.78 4.56 -6.46
N VAL A 281 9.04 4.33 -6.14
CA VAL A 281 10.19 4.73 -6.95
C VAL A 281 10.66 3.52 -7.73
N ARG A 282 10.58 3.60 -9.06
CA ARG A 282 10.88 2.47 -9.94
C ARG A 282 12.35 2.45 -10.36
N GLY A 283 12.87 1.23 -10.51
CA GLY A 283 14.29 0.99 -10.79
C GLY A 283 15.19 1.10 -9.55
N PRO A 284 16.42 0.62 -9.64
CA PRO A 284 17.36 0.52 -8.53
C PRO A 284 17.59 1.84 -7.81
N SER A 285 17.87 1.77 -6.51
CA SER A 285 18.13 2.95 -5.70
C SER A 285 19.39 2.77 -4.84
N ALA A 286 20.47 3.42 -5.24
CA ALA A 286 21.74 3.37 -4.52
C ALA A 286 21.64 3.86 -3.07
N VAL A 287 20.72 4.78 -2.75
CA VAL A 287 20.59 5.30 -1.38
C VAL A 287 19.98 4.30 -0.39
N TYR A 288 19.27 3.27 -0.86
CA TYR A 288 18.62 2.28 0.01
C TYR A 288 19.41 1.00 0.25
N GLY A 289 20.31 0.62 -0.67
CA GLY A 289 21.15 -0.57 -0.53
C GLY A 289 20.43 -1.88 -0.86
N ASP A 290 20.72 -2.94 -0.11
CA ASP A 290 20.22 -4.28 -0.34
C ASP A 290 18.70 -4.36 -0.49
N GLY A 291 18.27 -5.20 -1.45
CA GLY A 291 16.86 -5.43 -1.79
C GLY A 291 16.21 -4.36 -2.67
N ALA A 292 16.90 -3.25 -3.01
CA ALA A 292 16.34 -2.19 -3.84
C ALA A 292 16.62 -2.35 -5.35
N ALA A 293 16.82 -3.58 -5.84
CA ALA A 293 17.13 -3.86 -7.25
C ALA A 293 15.95 -3.58 -8.20
N GLY A 294 14.72 -3.85 -7.81
CA GLY A 294 13.49 -3.53 -8.57
C GLY A 294 13.00 -2.10 -8.37
N GLY A 295 13.34 -1.50 -7.24
CA GLY A 295 12.88 -0.19 -6.81
C GLY A 295 12.49 -0.16 -5.35
N VAL A 296 11.76 0.87 -4.94
CA VAL A 296 11.32 1.08 -3.55
C VAL A 296 9.83 1.36 -3.51
N ILE A 297 9.10 0.64 -2.67
CA ILE A 297 7.71 0.90 -2.30
C ILE A 297 7.71 1.38 -0.85
N ASN A 298 7.50 2.66 -0.61
CA ASN A 298 7.44 3.24 0.73
C ASN A 298 5.98 3.54 1.11
N ILE A 299 5.46 2.81 2.08
CA ILE A 299 4.11 2.97 2.60
C ILE A 299 4.17 3.96 3.76
N ILE A 300 3.58 5.13 3.57
CA ILE A 300 3.47 6.14 4.60
C ILE A 300 2.15 5.93 5.34
N THR A 301 2.24 5.67 6.64
CA THR A 301 1.04 5.46 7.46
C THR A 301 0.44 6.79 7.92
N ARG A 302 -0.84 6.77 8.29
CA ARG A 302 -1.63 7.95 8.66
C ARG A 302 -0.91 8.89 9.63
N ILE A 303 -1.10 10.19 9.41
CA ILE A 303 -0.64 11.29 10.28
C ILE A 303 -1.82 12.19 10.64
N PRO A 304 -1.82 12.82 11.81
CA PRO A 304 -2.86 13.79 12.18
C PRO A 304 -2.67 15.06 11.35
N GLN A 305 -3.74 15.52 10.70
CA GLN A 305 -3.68 16.69 9.82
C GLN A 305 -4.18 17.98 10.48
N GLU A 306 -5.11 17.88 11.44
CA GLU A 306 -5.83 19.03 12.02
C GLU A 306 -5.70 19.11 13.54
N GLU A 307 -5.79 20.33 14.06
CA GLU A 307 -5.93 20.57 15.50
C GLU A 307 -7.28 20.02 15.99
N GLY A 308 -7.26 19.35 17.13
CA GLY A 308 -8.43 18.70 17.70
C GLY A 308 -8.35 17.18 17.66
N ILE A 309 -9.45 16.51 17.95
CA ILE A 309 -9.58 15.06 17.92
C ILE A 309 -10.63 14.71 16.87
N VAL A 310 -10.26 13.84 15.95
CA VAL A 310 -11.15 13.29 14.92
C VAL A 310 -11.25 11.78 15.12
N SER A 311 -12.47 11.28 15.10
CA SER A 311 -12.76 9.85 15.14
C SER A 311 -13.43 9.44 13.83
N GLU A 312 -12.98 8.34 13.25
CA GLU A 312 -13.60 7.76 12.06
C GLU A 312 -13.89 6.29 12.31
N ALA A 313 -15.01 5.83 11.79
CA ALA A 313 -15.36 4.42 11.79
C ALA A 313 -15.89 4.01 10.42
N GLU A 314 -15.55 2.79 10.02
CA GLU A 314 -16.07 2.15 8.82
C GLU A 314 -16.49 0.73 9.16
N ILE A 315 -17.69 0.36 8.75
CA ILE A 315 -18.22 -0.99 8.87
C ILE A 315 -18.67 -1.47 7.51
N GLY A 316 -18.42 -2.73 7.22
CA GLY A 316 -18.84 -3.28 5.94
C GLY A 316 -19.08 -4.78 5.97
N VAL A 317 -19.81 -5.20 4.95
CA VAL A 317 -20.04 -6.61 4.64
C VAL A 317 -19.67 -6.84 3.18
N ARG A 318 -19.19 -8.02 2.88
CA ARG A 318 -18.83 -8.43 1.52
C ARG A 318 -19.17 -9.88 1.25
N SER A 319 -19.25 -10.22 -0.03
CA SER A 319 -19.42 -11.58 -0.48
C SER A 319 -18.40 -11.86 -1.57
N PHE A 320 -17.63 -12.92 -1.41
CA PHE A 320 -16.58 -13.36 -2.33
C PHE A 320 -17.06 -14.42 -3.32
N GLY A 321 -18.33 -14.41 -3.72
CA GLY A 321 -18.86 -15.41 -4.62
C GLY A 321 -20.35 -15.26 -4.87
N ASP A 322 -20.75 -14.24 -5.59
CA ASP A 322 -22.11 -14.04 -6.12
C ASP A 322 -23.22 -14.25 -5.07
N LEU A 323 -22.99 -13.77 -3.84
CA LEU A 323 -23.88 -13.88 -2.66
C LEU A 323 -24.16 -15.32 -2.22
N ARG A 324 -23.25 -16.26 -2.46
CA ARG A 324 -23.40 -17.66 -2.06
C ARG A 324 -23.20 -17.84 -0.57
N GLY A 325 -23.80 -18.88 0.00
CA GLY A 325 -23.58 -19.25 1.41
C GLY A 325 -22.11 -19.59 1.66
N GLY A 326 -21.56 -19.09 2.78
CA GLY A 326 -20.15 -19.26 3.12
C GLY A 326 -19.20 -18.20 2.53
N SER A 327 -19.63 -17.42 1.51
CA SER A 327 -18.80 -16.40 0.89
C SER A 327 -18.77 -15.07 1.64
N PHE A 328 -19.55 -14.93 2.71
CA PHE A 328 -19.69 -13.65 3.41
C PHE A 328 -18.52 -13.38 4.35
N GLY A 329 -18.01 -12.17 4.26
CA GLY A 329 -17.07 -11.59 5.20
C GLY A 329 -17.58 -10.26 5.71
N ASN A 330 -16.92 -9.72 6.73
CA ASN A 330 -17.24 -8.43 7.32
C ASN A 330 -16.00 -7.75 7.84
N PHE A 331 -16.02 -6.44 7.94
CA PHE A 331 -14.91 -5.67 8.49
C PHE A 331 -15.38 -4.51 9.36
N LEU A 332 -14.48 -4.10 10.23
CA LEU A 332 -14.61 -2.95 11.09
C LEU A 332 -13.28 -2.21 11.15
N ASP A 333 -13.29 -0.93 10.78
CA ASP A 333 -12.18 -0.03 11.02
C ASP A 333 -12.61 1.02 12.03
N TYR A 334 -11.72 1.32 12.97
CA TYR A 334 -11.90 2.42 13.90
C TYR A 334 -10.59 3.16 14.07
N ARG A 335 -10.62 4.47 13.83
CA ARG A 335 -9.46 5.34 13.95
C ARG A 335 -9.76 6.54 14.80
N VAL A 336 -8.83 6.90 15.65
CA VAL A 336 -8.80 8.16 16.37
C VAL A 336 -7.47 8.84 16.10
N SER A 337 -7.50 10.09 15.68
CA SER A 337 -6.31 10.91 15.51
C SER A 337 -6.52 12.25 16.17
N GLY A 338 -5.44 12.89 16.59
CA GLY A 338 -5.56 14.21 17.19
C GLY A 338 -4.23 14.93 17.29
N LYS A 339 -4.32 16.26 17.24
CA LYS A 339 -3.19 17.15 17.50
C LYS A 339 -3.63 18.21 18.51
N GLN A 340 -2.80 18.44 19.54
CA GLN A 340 -3.02 19.48 20.52
C GLN A 340 -1.67 20.11 20.92
N GLY A 341 -1.40 21.28 20.37
CA GLY A 341 -0.13 21.97 20.60
C GLY A 341 1.06 21.15 20.12
N ALA A 342 1.93 20.76 21.03
CA ALA A 342 3.16 20.02 20.72
C ALA A 342 2.97 18.49 20.61
N ILE A 343 1.78 17.98 20.85
CA ILE A 343 1.49 16.55 20.91
C ILE A 343 0.52 16.16 19.80
N ASP A 344 0.81 15.10 19.11
CA ASP A 344 -0.08 14.47 18.15
C ASP A 344 -0.09 12.95 18.30
N PHE A 345 -1.19 12.33 17.87
CA PHE A 345 -1.31 10.89 17.88
C PHE A 345 -2.26 10.38 16.80
N VAL A 346 -2.04 9.16 16.35
CA VAL A 346 -2.96 8.36 15.54
C VAL A 346 -3.02 6.97 16.15
N THR A 347 -4.23 6.44 16.31
CA THR A 347 -4.45 5.03 16.61
C THR A 347 -5.50 4.49 15.67
N SER A 348 -5.25 3.33 15.07
CA SER A 348 -6.24 2.61 14.28
C SER A 348 -6.33 1.15 14.72
N PHE A 349 -7.53 0.62 14.64
CA PHE A 349 -7.83 -0.78 14.84
C PHE A 349 -8.67 -1.25 13.67
N THR A 350 -8.25 -2.34 13.03
CA THR A 350 -8.98 -2.99 11.95
C THR A 350 -9.21 -4.44 12.32
N TYR A 351 -10.43 -4.92 12.09
CA TYR A 351 -10.80 -6.31 12.01
C TYR A 351 -11.30 -6.59 10.60
N ASP A 352 -10.83 -7.67 9.98
CA ASP A 352 -11.20 -8.05 8.63
C ASP A 352 -11.38 -9.56 8.51
N GLY A 353 -12.64 -10.00 8.32
CA GLY A 353 -13.02 -11.40 8.12
C GLY A 353 -13.27 -11.71 6.65
N TYR A 354 -12.67 -12.78 6.15
CA TYR A 354 -12.81 -13.31 4.80
C TYR A 354 -13.60 -14.62 4.81
N GLY A 355 -14.67 -14.68 4.01
CA GLY A 355 -15.37 -15.94 3.75
C GLY A 355 -14.71 -16.78 2.66
N GLN A 356 -15.32 -17.90 2.31
CA GLN A 356 -14.91 -18.77 1.21
C GLN A 356 -15.03 -18.02 -0.12
N PRO A 357 -13.96 -17.88 -0.91
CA PRO A 357 -14.05 -17.35 -2.26
C PRO A 357 -14.63 -18.39 -3.21
N PHE A 358 -15.34 -17.90 -4.24
CA PHE A 358 -15.86 -18.69 -5.34
C PHE A 358 -15.41 -18.09 -6.67
N ASP A 359 -15.13 -18.93 -7.62
CA ASP A 359 -14.73 -18.53 -8.98
C ASP A 359 -15.90 -18.06 -9.87
N GLY A 360 -15.61 -17.71 -11.13
CA GLY A 360 -16.61 -17.24 -12.08
C GLY A 360 -17.67 -18.30 -12.43
N ASP A 361 -17.33 -19.58 -12.39
CA ASP A 361 -18.25 -20.71 -12.58
C ASP A 361 -19.07 -21.00 -11.33
N GLY A 362 -18.63 -20.49 -10.20
CA GLY A 362 -19.25 -20.61 -8.89
C GLY A 362 -18.83 -21.85 -8.12
N ASP A 363 -17.65 -22.36 -8.40
CA ASP A 363 -17.01 -23.37 -7.60
C ASP A 363 -16.16 -22.74 -6.48
N PRO A 364 -16.02 -23.38 -5.32
CA PRO A 364 -15.15 -22.89 -4.27
C PRO A 364 -13.70 -22.81 -4.75
N VAL A 365 -13.07 -21.67 -4.60
CA VAL A 365 -11.63 -21.51 -4.85
C VAL A 365 -10.86 -22.19 -3.72
N PRO A 366 -9.91 -23.07 -4.02
CA PRO A 366 -9.03 -23.63 -3.00
C PRO A 366 -8.32 -22.53 -2.21
N VAL A 367 -8.47 -22.56 -0.89
CA VAL A 367 -7.77 -21.64 -0.01
C VAL A 367 -6.51 -22.33 0.48
N ILE A 368 -5.44 -22.08 -0.24
CA ILE A 368 -4.08 -22.53 0.03
C ILE A 368 -3.15 -21.31 0.06
N THR A 369 -1.84 -21.48 0.10
CA THR A 369 -0.88 -20.36 0.10
C THR A 369 -1.07 -19.39 -1.05
N GLU A 370 -1.59 -19.83 -2.18
CA GLU A 370 -1.83 -19.03 -3.40
C GLU A 370 -3.20 -18.35 -3.45
N SER A 371 -4.05 -18.49 -2.44
CA SER A 371 -5.35 -17.82 -2.43
C SER A 371 -5.75 -17.28 -1.06
N GLN A 372 -6.54 -16.19 -1.06
CA GLN A 372 -7.07 -15.56 0.15
C GLN A 372 -8.49 -16.04 0.44
N GLY A 373 -8.78 -16.39 1.68
CA GLY A 373 -10.13 -16.75 2.12
C GLY A 373 -10.13 -17.48 3.46
N ASN A 374 -11.29 -17.65 4.04
CA ASN A 374 -11.51 -18.33 5.31
C ASN A 374 -10.53 -17.89 6.40
N SER A 375 -10.32 -16.58 6.54
CA SER A 375 -9.40 -16.00 7.50
C SER A 375 -9.98 -14.82 8.25
N ASP A 376 -9.45 -14.59 9.43
CA ASP A 376 -9.75 -13.46 10.29
C ASP A 376 -8.46 -12.71 10.61
N SER A 377 -8.40 -11.44 10.26
CA SER A 377 -7.24 -10.62 10.56
C SER A 377 -7.56 -9.45 11.49
N ILE A 378 -6.57 -9.08 12.28
CA ILE A 378 -6.56 -7.85 13.08
C ILE A 378 -5.31 -7.04 12.77
N ASN A 379 -5.47 -5.74 12.66
CA ASN A 379 -4.36 -4.80 12.58
C ASN A 379 -4.54 -3.69 13.61
N PHE A 380 -3.45 -3.35 14.29
CA PHE A 380 -3.37 -2.22 15.20
C PHE A 380 -2.19 -1.34 14.82
N LEU A 381 -2.44 -0.06 14.53
CA LEU A 381 -1.41 0.96 14.36
C LEU A 381 -1.54 2.01 15.45
N GLY A 382 -0.42 2.39 16.04
CA GLY A 382 -0.30 3.52 16.97
C GLY A 382 0.89 4.40 16.60
N LYS A 383 0.66 5.70 16.48
CA LYS A 383 1.70 6.72 16.36
C LYS A 383 1.52 7.75 17.46
N PHE A 384 2.59 8.19 18.06
CA PHE A 384 2.61 9.26 19.07
C PHE A 384 3.80 10.18 18.81
N GLY A 385 3.51 11.44 18.52
CA GLY A 385 4.48 12.46 18.19
C GLY A 385 4.54 13.56 19.25
N VAL A 386 5.75 14.09 19.48
CA VAL A 386 5.99 15.23 20.38
C VAL A 386 6.95 16.21 19.71
N GLU A 387 6.50 17.42 19.49
CA GLU A 387 7.34 18.57 19.10
C GLU A 387 8.04 19.12 20.34
N ILE A 388 9.31 18.76 20.56
CA ILE A 388 10.11 19.24 21.71
C ILE A 388 10.35 20.74 21.58
N THR A 389 10.65 21.17 20.37
CA THR A 389 10.76 22.56 19.95
C THR A 389 10.16 22.69 18.53
N PRO A 390 9.92 23.89 17.99
CA PRO A 390 9.45 24.06 16.61
C PRO A 390 10.36 23.43 15.53
N LYS A 391 11.59 22.99 15.90
CA LYS A 391 12.56 22.36 15.02
C LYS A 391 12.90 20.92 15.39
N GLN A 392 12.32 20.41 16.47
CA GLN A 392 12.69 19.08 17.00
C GLN A 392 11.45 18.27 17.29
N ARG A 393 11.37 17.09 16.72
CA ARG A 393 10.28 16.15 16.92
C ARG A 393 10.81 14.77 17.30
N ILE A 394 10.12 14.10 18.20
CA ILE A 394 10.24 12.67 18.47
C ILE A 394 8.92 12.00 18.12
N GLN A 395 8.97 10.85 17.47
CA GLN A 395 7.79 10.04 17.18
C GLN A 395 8.05 8.58 17.53
N LEU A 396 7.07 7.97 18.20
CA LEU A 396 6.98 6.53 18.42
C LEU A 396 5.94 5.97 17.46
N THR A 397 6.27 4.89 16.76
CA THR A 397 5.36 4.14 15.89
C THR A 397 5.34 2.69 16.33
N ALA A 398 4.15 2.08 16.39
CA ALA A 398 3.98 0.66 16.64
C ALA A 398 2.88 0.12 15.73
N ASN A 399 3.13 -1.01 15.05
CA ASN A 399 2.14 -1.75 14.29
C ASN A 399 2.15 -3.22 14.71
N TYR A 400 0.97 -3.80 14.85
CA TYR A 400 0.77 -5.23 15.08
C TYR A 400 -0.27 -5.76 14.12
N PHE A 401 0.06 -6.83 13.42
CA PHE A 401 -0.81 -7.56 12.50
C PHE A 401 -0.87 -9.04 12.89
N ASN A 402 -2.05 -9.63 12.83
CA ASN A 402 -2.26 -11.07 12.96
C ASN A 402 -3.40 -11.49 12.02
N ASP A 403 -3.14 -12.46 11.17
CA ASP A 403 -4.11 -13.12 10.30
C ASP A 403 -4.12 -14.62 10.64
N GLU A 404 -5.27 -15.19 10.94
CA GLU A 404 -5.45 -16.61 11.20
C GLU A 404 -6.38 -17.20 10.13
N GLN A 405 -5.98 -18.33 9.56
CA GLN A 405 -6.66 -18.95 8.44
C GLN A 405 -7.18 -20.35 8.80
N GLU A 406 -8.43 -20.64 8.45
CA GLU A 406 -8.97 -21.99 8.57
C GLU A 406 -8.57 -22.83 7.34
N GLN A 407 -7.97 -23.99 7.55
CA GLN A 407 -7.68 -24.94 6.47
C GLN A 407 -8.88 -25.87 6.23
N ASN A 408 -9.61 -25.63 5.13
CA ASN A 408 -10.85 -26.32 4.79
C ASN A 408 -10.65 -27.56 3.89
N GLY A 409 -9.43 -28.07 3.81
CA GLY A 409 -9.06 -29.25 3.04
C GLY A 409 -7.64 -29.17 2.53
N GLU A 410 -7.25 -30.15 1.75
CA GLU A 410 -6.01 -30.19 0.99
C GLU A 410 -6.33 -30.12 -0.50
N LEU A 411 -5.34 -29.82 -1.33
CA LEU A 411 -5.49 -29.94 -2.78
C LEU A 411 -5.84 -31.40 -3.15
N ASP A 412 -6.83 -31.56 -4.04
CA ASP A 412 -7.19 -32.84 -4.61
C ASP A 412 -6.27 -33.13 -5.80
N LEU A 413 -5.15 -33.79 -5.56
CA LEU A 413 -4.15 -34.13 -6.57
C LEU A 413 -4.65 -35.14 -7.61
N THR A 414 -5.82 -35.77 -7.39
CA THR A 414 -6.44 -36.62 -8.43
C THR A 414 -7.03 -35.83 -9.58
N VAL A 415 -7.07 -34.50 -9.48
CA VAL A 415 -7.53 -33.60 -10.56
C VAL A 415 -6.65 -33.77 -11.79
N GLY A 416 -5.33 -33.75 -11.67
CA GLY A 416 -4.41 -33.96 -12.80
C GLY A 416 -4.54 -35.32 -13.48
N GLU A 417 -5.00 -36.35 -12.74
CA GLU A 417 -5.24 -37.68 -13.28
C GLU A 417 -6.65 -37.86 -13.88
N THR A 418 -7.57 -36.89 -13.66
CA THR A 418 -8.97 -36.99 -14.02
C THR A 418 -9.26 -36.25 -15.33
N PRO A 419 -9.45 -36.94 -16.48
CA PRO A 419 -9.71 -36.28 -17.75
C PRO A 419 -10.92 -35.34 -17.73
N GLY A 420 -10.75 -34.10 -18.17
CA GLY A 420 -11.80 -33.06 -18.25
C GLY A 420 -11.97 -32.23 -16.99
N ILE A 421 -11.23 -32.46 -15.94
CA ILE A 421 -11.07 -31.55 -14.79
C ILE A 421 -9.79 -30.76 -15.04
N GLN A 422 -9.93 -29.44 -15.21
CA GLN A 422 -8.81 -28.54 -15.56
C GLN A 422 -8.75 -27.37 -14.59
N LYS A 423 -9.11 -27.64 -13.32
CA LYS A 423 -9.04 -26.59 -12.29
C LYS A 423 -8.94 -27.23 -10.92
N ALA A 424 -8.10 -26.67 -10.09
CA ALA A 424 -7.85 -27.08 -8.71
C ALA A 424 -9.13 -27.12 -7.89
N ARG A 425 -9.21 -28.09 -7.00
CA ARG A 425 -10.28 -28.20 -5.99
C ARG A 425 -9.71 -28.74 -4.68
N LEU A 426 -10.45 -28.55 -3.57
CA LEU A 426 -10.11 -29.12 -2.28
C LEU A 426 -10.82 -30.45 -2.07
N THR A 427 -10.16 -31.31 -1.29
CA THR A 427 -10.80 -32.40 -0.57
C THR A 427 -11.72 -31.80 0.50
N ASN A 428 -12.92 -32.03 0.68
CA ASN A 428 -13.83 -31.34 1.61
C ASN A 428 -13.62 -31.68 3.09
N ASN A 429 -12.39 -31.83 3.55
CA ASN A 429 -12.02 -32.28 4.88
C ASN A 429 -11.40 -31.14 5.68
N LYS A 430 -12.21 -30.35 6.40
CA LYS A 430 -11.65 -29.32 7.30
C LYS A 430 -10.67 -29.96 8.28
N ILE A 431 -9.45 -29.44 8.33
CA ILE A 431 -8.39 -29.93 9.20
C ILE A 431 -8.51 -29.26 10.56
N GLN A 432 -8.47 -30.07 11.61
CA GLN A 432 -8.40 -29.63 13.00
C GLN A 432 -6.98 -29.84 13.53
N PHE A 433 -6.32 -28.74 13.89
CA PHE A 433 -5.00 -28.77 14.51
C PHE A 433 -5.10 -29.11 15.99
N ILE A 434 -4.24 -30.05 16.46
CA ILE A 434 -4.08 -30.43 17.87
C ILE A 434 -2.64 -30.19 18.28
N ASP A 435 -2.45 -29.50 19.42
CA ASP A 435 -1.14 -29.08 19.94
C ASP A 435 -0.38 -28.11 19.00
N ALA A 436 -1.10 -27.51 18.04
CA ALA A 436 -0.63 -26.47 17.14
C ALA A 436 -1.74 -25.41 16.93
N PRO A 437 -1.43 -24.16 16.69
CA PRO A 437 -2.42 -23.14 16.30
C PRO A 437 -2.96 -23.42 14.89
N GLU A 438 -4.03 -22.74 14.48
CA GLU A 438 -4.40 -22.61 13.06
C GLU A 438 -3.24 -21.94 12.27
N PRO A 439 -3.17 -22.11 10.94
CA PRO A 439 -2.25 -21.36 10.10
C PRO A 439 -2.36 -19.85 10.34
N PHE A 440 -1.25 -19.14 10.33
CA PHE A 440 -1.26 -17.71 10.64
C PHE A 440 -0.10 -16.94 9.98
N SER A 441 -0.30 -15.63 9.79
CA SER A 441 0.74 -14.67 9.47
C SER A 441 0.72 -13.53 10.50
N ARG A 442 1.86 -13.23 11.12
CA ARG A 442 2.01 -12.20 12.15
C ARG A 442 3.13 -11.23 11.80
N GLY A 443 2.89 -9.96 12.10
CA GLY A 443 3.89 -8.91 11.93
C GLY A 443 3.86 -7.93 13.10
N THR A 444 5.04 -7.52 13.55
CA THR A 444 5.20 -6.47 14.57
C THR A 444 6.27 -5.49 14.10
N ILE A 445 5.97 -4.19 14.17
CA ILE A 445 6.92 -3.12 13.94
C ILE A 445 6.88 -2.19 15.16
N ALA A 446 8.04 -1.79 15.65
CA ALA A 446 8.18 -0.73 16.64
C ALA A 446 9.32 0.18 16.22
N ALA A 447 9.13 1.49 16.24
CA ALA A 447 10.13 2.44 15.82
C ALA A 447 10.11 3.72 16.65
N LEU A 448 11.28 4.30 16.81
CA LEU A 448 11.50 5.61 17.41
C LEU A 448 12.25 6.47 16.39
N SER A 449 11.65 7.59 15.99
CA SER A 449 12.30 8.59 15.13
C SER A 449 12.53 9.90 15.88
N TYR A 450 13.61 10.56 15.54
CA TYR A 450 13.93 11.91 15.96
C TYR A 450 14.30 12.73 14.74
N THR A 451 13.67 13.89 14.57
CA THR A 451 13.98 14.85 13.50
C THR A 451 14.40 16.18 14.09
N HIS A 452 15.33 16.85 13.40
CA HIS A 452 15.75 18.22 13.70
C HIS A 452 15.89 19.02 12.41
N ASP A 453 15.01 19.97 12.18
CA ASP A 453 14.85 20.65 10.88
C ASP A 453 15.99 21.62 10.54
N ASP A 454 16.80 22.03 11.51
CA ASP A 454 17.90 22.97 11.25
C ASP A 454 18.98 22.88 12.33
N ILE A 455 19.94 21.99 12.09
CA ILE A 455 21.19 21.89 12.88
C ILE A 455 22.39 22.06 11.94
N PHE A 456 23.15 23.15 12.06
CA PHE A 456 24.28 23.46 11.18
C PHE A 456 23.91 23.50 9.66
N ASN A 457 22.79 24.11 9.31
CA ASN A 457 22.19 24.14 7.97
C ASN A 457 21.79 22.76 7.45
N SER A 458 21.55 21.80 8.33
CA SER A 458 21.15 20.43 7.97
C SER A 458 19.83 20.08 8.63
N GLN A 459 19.00 19.37 7.93
CA GLN A 459 17.91 18.60 8.49
C GLN A 459 18.48 17.23 8.90
N LEU A 460 18.36 16.88 10.17
CA LEU A 460 18.85 15.62 10.75
C LEU A 460 17.66 14.69 11.02
N GLU A 461 17.81 13.45 10.64
CA GLU A 461 16.89 12.36 11.00
C GLU A 461 17.66 11.19 11.61
N ALA A 462 17.17 10.69 12.75
CA ALA A 462 17.63 9.46 13.37
C ALA A 462 16.43 8.52 13.56
N LEU A 463 16.57 7.28 13.15
CA LEU A 463 15.58 6.23 13.25
C LEU A 463 16.20 5.02 13.94
N ALA A 464 15.47 4.43 14.89
CA ALA A 464 15.77 3.11 15.44
C ALA A 464 14.48 2.26 15.35
N TYR A 465 14.60 1.02 14.94
CA TYR A 465 13.44 0.15 14.73
C TYR A 465 13.71 -1.30 15.11
N TYR A 466 12.62 -1.98 15.40
CA TYR A 466 12.50 -3.42 15.53
C TYR A 466 11.34 -3.91 14.65
N ARG A 467 11.57 -5.01 13.94
CA ARG A 467 10.57 -5.72 13.16
C ARG A 467 10.64 -7.22 13.49
N GLN A 468 9.49 -7.86 13.65
CA GLN A 468 9.36 -9.31 13.70
C GLN A 468 8.28 -9.76 12.74
N THR A 469 8.54 -10.83 12.02
CA THR A 469 7.57 -11.54 11.18
C THR A 469 7.60 -13.01 11.54
N LYS A 470 6.42 -13.63 11.59
CA LYS A 470 6.28 -15.07 11.80
C LYS A 470 5.09 -15.58 11.02
N THR A 471 5.30 -16.60 10.20
CA THR A 471 4.27 -17.24 9.41
C THR A 471 4.28 -18.72 9.67
N ALA A 472 3.10 -19.33 9.83
CA ALA A 472 2.89 -20.76 9.82
C ALA A 472 1.92 -21.06 8.68
N ASP A 473 2.42 -21.71 7.66
CA ASP A 473 1.70 -22.02 6.44
C ASP A 473 0.61 -23.09 6.67
N LEU A 474 -0.11 -23.44 5.62
CA LEU A 474 -1.05 -24.55 5.64
C LEU A 474 -0.29 -25.87 5.74
N LEU A 475 -0.95 -26.86 6.29
CA LEU A 475 -0.42 -28.22 6.37
C LEU A 475 -0.36 -28.83 4.98
N PHE A 476 0.73 -29.54 4.72
CA PHE A 476 0.98 -30.24 3.49
C PHE A 476 1.37 -31.69 3.74
N ASP A 477 0.96 -32.63 2.86
CA ASP A 477 1.36 -34.01 2.87
C ASP A 477 2.53 -34.21 1.91
N GLU A 478 3.75 -34.13 2.41
CA GLU A 478 4.99 -34.20 1.61
C GLU A 478 5.13 -35.54 0.91
N ARG A 479 4.53 -36.62 1.45
CA ARG A 479 4.63 -37.99 0.91
C ARG A 479 4.09 -38.14 -0.51
N VAL A 480 3.30 -37.16 -0.94
CA VAL A 480 2.70 -37.18 -2.27
C VAL A 480 3.75 -36.83 -3.34
N PHE A 481 4.67 -35.92 -3.01
CA PHE A 481 5.73 -35.47 -3.93
C PHE A 481 7.01 -36.26 -3.70
N ASP A 482 7.40 -36.44 -2.47
CA ASP A 482 8.56 -37.26 -2.08
C ASP A 482 8.14 -38.29 -1.01
N PRO A 483 7.92 -39.55 -1.39
CA PRO A 483 7.60 -40.63 -0.45
C PRO A 483 8.69 -40.90 0.59
N ASP A 484 9.92 -40.50 0.34
CA ASP A 484 11.08 -40.68 1.21
C ASP A 484 11.30 -39.46 2.13
N ASN A 485 10.55 -38.36 1.96
CA ASN A 485 10.61 -37.18 2.82
C ASN A 485 10.37 -37.52 4.30
N LEU A 486 11.33 -37.16 5.16
CA LEU A 486 11.30 -37.51 6.58
C LEU A 486 10.22 -36.75 7.37
N LEU A 487 9.80 -35.58 6.89
CA LEU A 487 8.73 -34.80 7.54
C LEU A 487 7.35 -35.40 7.33
N GLN A 488 7.14 -36.12 6.24
CA GLN A 488 5.90 -36.80 5.84
C GLN A 488 4.67 -35.87 5.79
N ILE A 489 4.23 -35.37 6.93
CA ILE A 489 3.15 -34.39 7.06
C ILE A 489 3.67 -33.21 7.86
N SER A 490 3.79 -32.09 7.23
CA SER A 490 4.39 -30.90 7.82
C SER A 490 3.69 -29.62 7.42
N ARG A 491 4.09 -28.54 8.05
CA ARG A 491 3.85 -27.19 7.54
C ARG A 491 5.07 -26.32 7.81
N SER A 492 5.37 -25.44 6.89
CA SER A 492 6.45 -24.47 7.05
C SER A 492 6.11 -23.47 8.17
N VAL A 493 7.08 -23.23 9.06
CA VAL A 493 7.01 -22.12 10.02
C VAL A 493 8.29 -21.35 9.88
N VAL A 494 8.19 -20.10 9.43
CA VAL A 494 9.31 -19.20 9.25
C VAL A 494 9.22 -18.01 10.21
N GLU A 495 10.35 -17.62 10.77
CA GLU A 495 10.44 -16.46 11.66
C GLU A 495 11.64 -15.60 11.28
N SER A 496 11.46 -14.27 11.25
CA SER A 496 12.53 -13.31 11.07
C SER A 496 12.34 -12.16 12.03
N GLU A 497 13.43 -11.82 12.73
CA GLU A 497 13.53 -10.66 13.62
C GLU A 497 14.62 -9.72 13.13
N ARG A 498 14.30 -8.44 12.92
CA ARG A 498 15.29 -7.44 12.51
C ARG A 498 15.27 -6.25 13.47
N PHE A 499 16.43 -5.82 13.92
CA PHE A 499 16.59 -4.51 14.51
C PHE A 499 17.56 -3.68 13.68
N GLY A 500 17.33 -2.37 13.67
CA GLY A 500 18.22 -1.51 12.90
C GLY A 500 18.08 -0.05 13.28
N GLY A 501 18.90 0.75 12.65
CA GLY A 501 18.89 2.18 12.82
C GLY A 501 19.48 2.92 11.63
N ARG A 502 19.07 4.15 11.47
CA ARG A 502 19.56 5.07 10.44
C ARG A 502 19.87 6.41 11.06
N LEU A 503 20.96 7.01 10.62
CA LEU A 503 21.27 8.41 10.88
C LEU A 503 21.55 9.08 9.55
N GLN A 504 20.78 10.11 9.20
CA GLN A 504 20.97 10.86 7.96
C GLN A 504 20.87 12.36 8.20
N ALA A 505 21.52 13.12 7.32
CA ALA A 505 21.44 14.57 7.30
C ALA A 505 21.35 15.07 5.86
N ASP A 506 20.40 15.96 5.60
CA ASP A 506 20.34 16.75 4.37
C ASP A 506 20.90 18.16 4.66
N THR A 507 22.07 18.45 4.09
CA THR A 507 22.86 19.63 4.36
C THR A 507 22.77 20.60 3.20
N LYS A 508 22.21 21.79 3.42
CA LYS A 508 22.25 22.87 2.42
C LYS A 508 23.64 23.49 2.35
N ILE A 509 24.34 23.19 1.26
CA ILE A 509 25.68 23.76 0.99
C ILE A 509 25.55 25.16 0.39
N LEU A 510 24.63 25.32 -0.56
CA LEU A 510 24.21 26.58 -1.20
C LEU A 510 22.68 26.58 -1.29
N ASP A 511 22.09 27.71 -1.66
CA ASP A 511 20.62 27.79 -1.84
C ASP A 511 20.08 26.80 -2.89
N ASN A 512 20.91 26.42 -3.85
CA ASN A 512 20.59 25.51 -4.97
C ASN A 512 21.42 24.21 -4.95
N LEU A 513 22.07 23.89 -3.84
CA LEU A 513 22.93 22.70 -3.73
C LEU A 513 22.79 22.09 -2.34
N SER A 514 22.30 20.87 -2.26
CA SER A 514 22.21 20.09 -1.03
C SER A 514 23.00 18.78 -1.10
N LEU A 515 23.42 18.31 0.05
CA LEU A 515 24.11 17.03 0.25
C LEU A 515 23.35 16.20 1.28
N LEU A 516 22.70 15.18 0.84
CA LEU A 516 22.21 14.10 1.69
C LEU A 516 23.38 13.15 2.00
N TRP A 517 23.59 12.81 3.26
CA TRP A 517 24.56 11.80 3.67
C TRP A 517 24.10 11.09 4.94
N GLY A 518 24.55 9.85 5.11
CA GLY A 518 24.12 9.07 6.26
C GLY A 518 24.72 7.69 6.32
N ALA A 519 24.26 6.95 7.34
CA ALA A 519 24.61 5.57 7.57
C ALA A 519 23.41 4.78 8.07
N ASP A 520 23.35 3.52 7.66
CA ASP A 520 22.38 2.53 8.10
C ASP A 520 23.11 1.37 8.79
N TYR A 521 22.43 0.79 9.77
CA TYR A 521 22.81 -0.48 10.41
C TYR A 521 21.58 -1.34 10.56
N SER A 522 21.68 -2.61 10.24
CA SER A 522 20.67 -3.61 10.60
C SER A 522 21.29 -4.96 10.89
N ASN A 523 20.61 -5.71 11.74
CA ASN A 523 20.87 -7.10 12.04
C ASN A 523 19.55 -7.86 11.94
N GLU A 524 19.55 -8.96 11.21
CA GLU A 524 18.37 -9.79 10.98
C GLU A 524 18.69 -11.25 11.31
N ASP A 525 17.97 -11.81 12.28
CA ASP A 525 17.97 -13.22 12.63
C ASP A 525 16.79 -13.92 11.96
N SER A 526 17.02 -15.03 11.27
CA SER A 526 16.00 -15.77 10.52
C SER A 526 16.16 -17.28 10.67
N GLU A 527 15.03 -18.01 10.70
CA GLU A 527 15.01 -19.47 10.76
C GLU A 527 13.70 -20.04 10.15
N GLY A 528 13.77 -21.27 9.64
CA GLY A 528 12.62 -22.05 9.19
C GLY A 528 12.56 -23.38 9.97
N THR A 529 11.58 -23.49 10.86
CA THR A 529 11.38 -24.66 11.74
C THR A 529 10.02 -25.29 11.49
N PRO A 530 9.86 -26.16 10.45
CA PRO A 530 8.60 -26.83 10.16
C PRO A 530 8.03 -27.53 11.38
N GLU A 531 6.70 -27.46 11.54
CA GLU A 531 5.96 -28.29 12.47
C GLU A 531 5.60 -29.62 11.81
N VAL A 532 5.92 -30.73 12.49
CA VAL A 532 5.70 -32.10 12.01
C VAL A 532 4.47 -32.69 12.71
N PHE A 533 3.61 -33.34 11.94
CA PHE A 533 2.37 -33.91 12.41
C PHE A 533 2.38 -35.44 12.35
N ASP A 534 1.55 -36.07 13.20
CA ASP A 534 1.44 -37.52 13.33
C ASP A 534 0.73 -38.15 12.13
N PRO A 535 1.44 -38.92 11.26
CA PRO A 535 0.83 -39.49 10.06
C PRO A 535 -0.24 -40.54 10.38
N GLU A 536 -0.08 -41.31 11.45
CA GLU A 536 -1.08 -42.33 11.82
C GLU A 536 -2.38 -41.68 12.27
N VAL A 537 -2.31 -40.60 13.04
CA VAL A 537 -3.51 -39.84 13.46
C VAL A 537 -4.18 -39.21 12.25
N PHE A 538 -3.39 -38.61 11.35
CA PHE A 538 -3.90 -37.96 10.16
C PHE A 538 -4.63 -38.95 9.25
N ASP A 539 -3.99 -40.06 8.90
CA ASP A 539 -4.57 -41.08 8.03
C ASP A 539 -5.80 -41.77 8.69
N ASN A 540 -5.73 -42.09 9.99
CA ASN A 540 -6.86 -42.76 10.69
C ASN A 540 -8.05 -41.84 10.95
N SER A 541 -7.89 -40.52 10.85
CA SER A 541 -8.98 -39.54 10.99
C SER A 541 -9.64 -39.15 9.66
N ASP A 542 -9.33 -39.86 8.59
CA ASP A 542 -9.75 -39.50 7.24
C ASP A 542 -9.22 -38.08 6.84
N ARG A 543 -7.95 -37.81 7.19
CA ARG A 543 -7.20 -36.55 6.91
C ARG A 543 -7.87 -35.29 7.50
N THR A 544 -8.51 -35.41 8.64
CA THR A 544 -9.23 -34.30 9.32
C THR A 544 -8.57 -33.83 10.62
N ILE A 545 -7.61 -34.58 11.17
CA ILE A 545 -6.95 -34.26 12.44
C ILE A 545 -5.44 -34.25 12.24
N ALA A 546 -4.84 -33.06 12.38
CA ALA A 546 -3.40 -32.85 12.39
C ALA A 546 -2.91 -32.67 13.85
N ARG A 547 -2.28 -33.70 14.43
CA ARG A 547 -1.66 -33.59 15.76
C ARG A 547 -0.17 -33.34 15.63
N ARG A 548 0.31 -32.21 16.16
CA ARG A 548 1.74 -31.93 16.17
C ARG A 548 2.50 -32.89 17.09
N ILE A 549 3.58 -33.47 16.55
CA ILE A 549 4.48 -34.36 17.28
C ILE A 549 5.88 -33.77 17.51
N GLY A 550 6.26 -32.71 16.77
CA GLY A 550 7.56 -32.07 16.92
C GLY A 550 7.77 -30.94 15.94
N THR A 551 9.03 -30.52 15.84
CA THR A 551 9.55 -29.59 14.87
C THR A 551 10.86 -30.12 14.29
N ALA A 552 11.16 -29.74 13.06
CA ALA A 552 12.41 -30.03 12.39
C ALA A 552 13.15 -28.72 12.03
N VAL A 553 14.25 -28.80 11.34
CA VAL A 553 14.96 -27.64 10.77
C VAL A 553 14.93 -27.81 9.25
N ARG A 554 14.35 -26.86 8.54
CA ARG A 554 14.43 -26.78 7.05
C ARG A 554 15.35 -25.64 6.64
N ILE A 555 15.27 -24.53 7.35
CA ILE A 555 16.19 -23.42 7.22
C ILE A 555 16.89 -23.25 8.56
N PRO A 556 18.20 -23.52 8.65
CA PRO A 556 18.93 -23.35 9.90
C PRO A 556 18.91 -21.89 10.36
N PRO A 557 19.05 -21.61 11.67
CA PRO A 557 19.20 -20.22 12.11
C PRO A 557 20.39 -19.55 11.45
N PHE A 558 20.15 -18.39 10.86
CA PHE A 558 21.19 -17.56 10.26
C PHE A 558 20.96 -16.08 10.58
N GLU A 559 22.05 -15.33 10.58
CA GLU A 559 22.10 -13.91 10.90
C GLU A 559 22.67 -13.14 9.71
N ILE A 560 22.07 -11.99 9.39
CA ILE A 560 22.60 -11.04 8.40
C ILE A 560 22.81 -9.69 9.09
N GLU A 561 24.09 -9.30 9.21
CA GLU A 561 24.49 -7.97 9.64
C GLU A 561 24.81 -7.09 8.44
N ASN A 562 24.23 -5.89 8.38
CA ASN A 562 24.41 -4.96 7.28
C ASN A 562 24.81 -3.56 7.80
N ILE A 563 25.87 -3.01 7.21
CA ILE A 563 26.34 -1.62 7.46
C ILE A 563 26.43 -0.91 6.11
N GLY A 564 25.64 0.16 5.95
CA GLY A 564 25.66 0.99 4.76
C GLY A 564 26.06 2.43 5.04
N VAL A 565 26.87 3.04 4.18
CA VAL A 565 27.18 4.49 4.21
C VAL A 565 26.89 5.08 2.85
N PHE A 566 26.15 6.18 2.80
CA PHE A 566 25.71 6.77 1.55
C PHE A 566 25.87 8.29 1.52
N SER A 567 25.92 8.83 0.31
CA SER A 567 25.88 10.26 0.06
C SER A 567 25.26 10.54 -1.31
N GLN A 568 24.44 11.59 -1.38
CA GLN A 568 23.81 12.06 -2.62
C GLN A 568 23.87 13.58 -2.68
N LEU A 569 24.31 14.09 -3.82
CA LEU A 569 24.34 15.52 -4.15
C LEU A 569 23.13 15.84 -5.02
N ASN A 570 22.34 16.86 -4.65
CA ASN A 570 21.26 17.42 -5.43
C ASN A 570 21.60 18.88 -5.78
N TRP A 571 21.60 19.20 -7.07
CA TRP A 571 22.02 20.50 -7.58
C TRP A 571 21.06 21.07 -8.62
N ASP A 572 20.40 22.17 -8.27
CA ASP A 572 19.65 22.99 -9.22
C ASP A 572 20.63 23.90 -9.98
N ALA A 573 21.27 23.32 -11.00
CA ALA A 573 22.30 24.01 -11.78
C ALA A 573 21.78 25.28 -12.47
N THR A 574 20.51 25.28 -12.85
CA THR A 574 19.75 26.45 -13.34
C THR A 574 18.27 26.29 -12.96
N GLU A 575 17.44 27.32 -13.16
CA GLU A 575 15.98 27.26 -12.97
C GLU A 575 15.28 26.16 -13.80
N ARG A 576 15.98 25.53 -14.76
CA ARG A 576 15.43 24.51 -15.66
C ARG A 576 16.21 23.21 -15.66
N LEU A 577 17.31 23.13 -14.94
CA LEU A 577 18.19 21.97 -14.97
C LEU A 577 18.55 21.57 -13.54
N ALA A 578 18.02 20.44 -13.11
CA ALA A 578 18.40 19.79 -11.87
C ALA A 578 19.25 18.54 -12.16
N LEU A 579 20.29 18.36 -11.38
CA LEU A 579 21.24 17.27 -11.46
C LEU A 579 21.31 16.56 -10.10
N SER A 580 21.36 15.24 -10.10
CA SER A 580 21.61 14.47 -8.89
C SER A 580 22.67 13.41 -9.12
N GLY A 581 23.41 13.07 -8.07
CA GLY A 581 24.38 11.98 -8.13
C GLY A 581 24.69 11.45 -6.74
N GLY A 582 24.72 10.13 -6.58
CA GLY A 582 24.91 9.48 -5.31
C GLY A 582 25.85 8.29 -5.38
N ILE A 583 26.37 7.93 -4.22
CA ILE A 583 27.24 6.78 -3.98
C ILE A 583 26.83 6.14 -2.64
N ARG A 584 26.87 4.80 -2.60
CA ARG A 584 26.72 4.02 -1.39
C ARG A 584 27.78 2.93 -1.34
N TYR A 585 28.39 2.75 -0.20
CA TYR A 585 29.16 1.57 0.18
C TYR A 585 28.34 0.76 1.16
N GLU A 586 28.35 -0.54 1.00
CA GLU A 586 27.66 -1.49 1.87
C GLU A 586 28.57 -2.66 2.18
N ASN A 587 28.54 -3.13 3.43
CA ASN A 587 29.19 -4.33 3.89
C ASN A 587 28.15 -5.20 4.58
N ILE A 588 28.06 -6.47 4.16
CA ILE A 588 27.09 -7.44 4.64
C ILE A 588 27.86 -8.67 5.11
N ASN A 589 27.53 -9.12 6.32
CA ASN A 589 28.04 -10.37 6.89
C ASN A 589 26.88 -11.34 7.07
N VAL A 590 27.05 -12.56 6.61
CA VAL A 590 26.11 -13.65 6.77
C VAL A 590 26.74 -14.72 7.65
N SER A 591 26.06 -15.10 8.72
CA SER A 591 26.50 -16.16 9.64
C SER A 591 25.44 -17.23 9.73
N VAL A 592 25.78 -18.47 9.47
CA VAL A 592 24.92 -19.65 9.57
C VAL A 592 25.40 -20.51 10.74
N VAL A 593 24.48 -21.08 11.52
CA VAL A 593 24.82 -21.94 12.66
C VAL A 593 25.74 -23.09 12.27
N ASP A 594 26.78 -23.37 13.06
CA ASP A 594 27.89 -24.26 12.71
C ASP A 594 27.51 -25.67 12.23
N ASN A 595 26.45 -26.26 12.73
CA ASN A 595 26.00 -27.59 12.33
C ASN A 595 24.52 -27.73 12.47
N TRP A 596 23.83 -28.22 11.42
CA TRP A 596 22.43 -28.59 11.49
C TRP A 596 22.18 -29.91 10.77
N ILE A 597 21.01 -30.45 10.97
CA ILE A 597 20.52 -31.60 10.21
C ILE A 597 19.25 -31.13 9.51
N ASP A 598 19.25 -31.23 8.19
CA ASP A 598 18.10 -30.92 7.40
C ASP A 598 16.93 -31.87 7.73
N GLY A 599 15.76 -31.32 7.92
CA GLY A 599 14.61 -32.05 8.37
C GLY A 599 13.93 -32.87 7.27
N ASP A 600 14.03 -32.43 6.04
CA ASP A 600 13.42 -33.09 4.88
C ASP A 600 14.23 -34.32 4.46
N THR A 601 15.54 -34.21 4.39
CA THR A 601 16.46 -35.22 3.88
C THR A 601 17.23 -35.99 4.99
N GLY A 602 17.39 -35.37 6.17
CA GLY A 602 18.21 -35.93 7.25
C GLY A 602 19.71 -35.74 7.04
N ILE A 603 20.12 -34.97 6.04
CA ILE A 603 21.52 -34.67 5.73
C ILE A 603 22.09 -33.71 6.76
N ALA A 604 23.30 -34.00 7.22
CA ALA A 604 24.04 -33.09 8.10
C ALA A 604 24.87 -32.12 7.27
N ALA A 605 24.70 -30.83 7.58
CA ALA A 605 25.39 -29.75 6.91
C ALA A 605 26.20 -28.88 7.88
N GLN A 606 27.18 -28.16 7.38
CA GLN A 606 28.03 -27.27 8.15
C GLN A 606 27.77 -25.82 7.80
N GLY A 607 27.61 -24.98 8.83
CA GLY A 607 27.50 -23.54 8.67
C GLY A 607 28.86 -22.84 8.62
N GLY A 608 28.82 -21.52 8.56
CA GLY A 608 30.03 -20.71 8.44
C GLY A 608 29.73 -19.23 8.47
N GLU A 609 30.70 -18.42 8.07
CA GLU A 609 30.57 -16.96 8.00
C GLU A 609 31.12 -16.44 6.68
N GLN A 610 30.32 -15.65 5.97
CA GLN A 610 30.76 -14.99 4.75
C GLN A 610 30.49 -13.49 4.80
N SER A 611 31.38 -12.71 4.19
CA SER A 611 31.29 -11.27 4.12
C SER A 611 31.39 -10.81 2.67
N LEU A 612 30.53 -9.91 2.28
CA LEU A 612 30.59 -9.22 1.00
C LEU A 612 30.53 -7.71 1.16
N ASP A 613 31.15 -6.99 0.25
CA ASP A 613 31.05 -5.54 0.19
C ASP A 613 30.91 -5.07 -1.26
N ASP A 614 30.15 -3.99 -1.46
CA ASP A 614 29.98 -3.40 -2.78
C ASP A 614 29.78 -1.89 -2.71
N VAL A 615 30.01 -1.23 -3.86
CA VAL A 615 29.78 0.19 -4.10
C VAL A 615 28.84 0.36 -5.26
N VAL A 616 27.75 1.11 -5.05
CA VAL A 616 26.77 1.42 -6.08
C VAL A 616 26.62 2.94 -6.27
N PHE A 617 26.26 3.33 -7.50
CA PHE A 617 26.18 4.72 -7.93
C PHE A 617 24.82 5.03 -8.53
N ASN A 618 24.44 6.30 -8.49
CA ASN A 618 23.36 6.83 -9.31
C ASN A 618 23.72 8.20 -9.85
N ALA A 619 23.14 8.54 -11.00
CA ALA A 619 23.22 9.86 -11.59
C ALA A 619 21.93 10.18 -12.36
N GLY A 620 21.39 11.38 -12.14
CA GLY A 620 20.13 11.78 -12.74
C GLY A 620 20.11 13.22 -13.22
N VAL A 621 19.27 13.47 -14.22
CA VAL A 621 19.07 14.78 -14.82
C VAL A 621 17.60 15.02 -15.02
N VAL A 622 17.09 16.17 -14.58
CA VAL A 622 15.77 16.69 -14.94
C VAL A 622 15.94 17.99 -15.70
N TYR A 623 15.27 18.10 -16.85
CA TYR A 623 15.24 19.31 -17.65
C TYR A 623 13.80 19.80 -17.85
N GLN A 624 13.49 20.95 -17.30
CA GLN A 624 12.21 21.64 -17.49
C GLN A 624 12.16 22.27 -18.89
N ALA A 625 11.61 21.52 -19.86
CA ALA A 625 11.52 21.97 -21.25
C ALA A 625 10.54 23.16 -21.39
N THR A 626 9.43 23.11 -20.67
CA THR A 626 8.44 24.21 -20.54
C THR A 626 7.95 24.23 -19.07
N SER A 627 7.08 25.18 -18.73
CA SER A 627 6.43 25.23 -17.42
C SER A 627 5.57 23.98 -17.09
N ASN A 628 5.21 23.19 -18.09
CA ASN A 628 4.30 22.07 -17.95
C ASN A 628 4.92 20.73 -18.38
N ILE A 629 6.15 20.73 -18.90
CA ILE A 629 6.79 19.51 -19.42
C ILE A 629 8.21 19.43 -18.91
N SER A 630 8.52 18.35 -18.22
CA SER A 630 9.87 17.97 -17.82
C SER A 630 10.33 16.70 -18.54
N LEU A 631 11.62 16.66 -18.89
CA LEU A 631 12.31 15.48 -19.38
C LEU A 631 13.26 15.01 -18.30
N PHE A 632 13.34 13.71 -18.10
CA PHE A 632 14.29 13.16 -17.15
C PHE A 632 15.05 11.97 -17.73
N THR A 633 16.25 11.77 -17.24
CA THR A 633 17.03 10.56 -17.49
C THR A 633 17.80 10.19 -16.24
N ASN A 634 17.94 8.89 -16.03
CA ASN A 634 18.61 8.35 -14.86
C ASN A 634 19.48 7.15 -15.23
N PHE A 635 20.63 7.07 -14.60
CA PHE A 635 21.42 5.86 -14.44
C PHE A 635 21.46 5.52 -12.95
N ALA A 636 21.16 4.29 -12.58
CA ALA A 636 21.26 3.84 -11.21
C ALA A 636 21.72 2.40 -11.13
N GLN A 637 22.53 2.15 -10.11
CA GLN A 637 22.92 0.80 -9.70
C GLN A 637 22.20 0.43 -8.42
N GLY A 638 21.80 -0.81 -8.30
CA GLY A 638 21.32 -1.43 -7.08
C GLY A 638 21.92 -2.82 -6.97
N PHE A 639 21.82 -3.40 -5.81
CA PHE A 639 22.18 -4.79 -5.62
C PHE A 639 21.17 -5.48 -4.70
N SER A 640 21.17 -6.80 -4.75
CA SER A 640 20.48 -7.65 -3.80
C SER A 640 21.31 -8.89 -3.51
N LEU A 641 21.19 -9.37 -2.27
CA LEU A 641 21.71 -10.68 -1.92
C LEU A 641 20.93 -11.78 -2.66
N PRO A 642 21.56 -12.91 -2.98
CA PRO A 642 20.82 -14.11 -3.33
C PRO A 642 19.93 -14.54 -2.15
N ASN A 643 18.90 -15.35 -2.45
CA ASN A 643 18.03 -15.87 -1.41
C ASN A 643 18.75 -16.92 -0.56
N ILE A 644 19.36 -16.44 0.54
CA ILE A 644 20.12 -17.29 1.47
C ILE A 644 19.23 -18.43 2.02
N SER A 645 17.96 -18.16 2.30
CA SER A 645 17.07 -19.17 2.86
C SER A 645 16.83 -20.34 1.89
N ARG A 646 16.84 -20.09 0.58
CA ARG A 646 16.70 -21.15 -0.44
C ARG A 646 17.97 -21.98 -0.57
N VAL A 647 19.12 -21.32 -0.56
CA VAL A 647 20.41 -21.98 -0.64
C VAL A 647 20.67 -22.93 0.54
N LEU A 648 20.08 -22.62 1.71
CA LEU A 648 20.22 -23.42 2.93
C LEU A 648 19.19 -24.59 3.04
N GLN A 649 18.23 -24.68 2.12
CA GLN A 649 17.29 -25.78 2.06
C GLN A 649 17.86 -26.93 1.24
N ASN A 650 17.57 -28.18 1.62
CA ASN A 650 17.95 -29.40 0.92
C ASN A 650 19.47 -29.48 0.58
N PRO A 651 20.35 -29.36 1.59
CA PRO A 651 21.80 -29.43 1.36
C PRO A 651 22.24 -30.78 0.83
N ASP A 652 23.23 -30.80 -0.04
CA ASP A 652 23.89 -32.02 -0.50
C ASP A 652 24.71 -32.68 0.60
N GLU A 653 25.06 -33.99 0.43
CA GLU A 653 25.96 -34.67 1.36
C GLU A 653 27.32 -33.99 1.40
N GLY A 654 27.69 -33.49 2.59
CA GLY A 654 28.97 -32.82 2.82
C GLY A 654 28.92 -31.32 2.60
N PHE A 655 27.74 -30.72 2.46
CA PHE A 655 27.58 -29.28 2.34
C PHE A 655 28.29 -28.51 3.45
N ASP A 656 29.10 -27.54 3.04
CA ASP A 656 29.84 -26.58 3.89
C ASP A 656 29.59 -25.15 3.38
N PHE A 657 28.94 -24.34 4.19
CA PHE A 657 28.55 -22.98 3.79
C PHE A 657 29.75 -22.12 3.38
N ASP A 658 30.91 -22.31 4.00
CA ASP A 658 32.13 -21.56 3.68
C ASP A 658 32.80 -22.02 2.36
N GLU A 659 32.61 -23.29 1.96
CA GLU A 659 33.29 -23.87 0.80
C GLU A 659 32.35 -23.92 -0.43
N ASP A 660 31.06 -24.22 -0.24
CA ASP A 660 30.10 -24.48 -1.33
C ASP A 660 29.35 -23.25 -1.80
N ILE A 661 29.29 -22.20 -0.94
CA ILE A 661 28.58 -20.96 -1.26
C ILE A 661 29.59 -19.84 -1.50
N GLU A 662 29.71 -19.41 -2.73
CA GLU A 662 30.41 -18.18 -3.07
C GLU A 662 29.43 -16.97 -3.02
N LEU A 663 29.30 -16.34 -1.85
CA LEU A 663 28.57 -15.05 -1.73
C LEU A 663 29.38 -13.85 -2.24
N THR A 664 30.51 -14.11 -2.91
CA THR A 664 31.50 -13.11 -3.28
C THR A 664 30.98 -11.97 -4.13
N ASP A 665 29.90 -12.20 -4.89
CA ASP A 665 29.32 -11.16 -5.77
C ASP A 665 27.80 -11.08 -5.62
N PRO A 666 27.27 -9.94 -5.07
CA PRO A 666 25.83 -9.72 -5.05
C PRO A 666 25.27 -9.54 -6.46
N GLN A 667 23.98 -9.77 -6.62
CA GLN A 667 23.30 -9.39 -7.85
C GLN A 667 23.37 -7.86 -8.02
N LYS A 668 24.26 -7.37 -8.89
CA LYS A 668 24.35 -5.96 -9.23
C LYS A 668 23.53 -5.64 -10.47
N VAL A 669 22.66 -4.66 -10.38
CA VAL A 669 21.74 -4.25 -11.46
C VAL A 669 22.09 -2.86 -11.93
N ASP A 670 22.46 -2.72 -13.19
CA ASP A 670 22.57 -1.44 -13.89
C ASP A 670 21.25 -1.07 -14.54
N SER A 671 20.73 0.10 -14.27
CA SER A 671 19.47 0.60 -14.82
C SER A 671 19.64 1.92 -15.54
N TYR A 672 19.06 2.01 -16.72
CA TYR A 672 18.99 3.19 -17.57
C TYR A 672 17.53 3.56 -17.80
N GLU A 673 17.17 4.80 -17.57
CA GLU A 673 15.81 5.29 -17.76
C GLU A 673 15.79 6.63 -18.46
N ILE A 674 14.79 6.82 -19.32
CA ILE A 674 14.45 8.10 -19.93
C ILE A 674 12.94 8.28 -19.89
N GLY A 675 12.49 9.49 -19.57
CA GLY A 675 11.05 9.76 -19.54
C GLY A 675 10.69 11.22 -19.73
N VAL A 676 9.39 11.42 -19.86
CA VAL A 676 8.74 12.73 -19.98
C VAL A 676 7.56 12.77 -18.99
N ARG A 677 7.45 13.88 -18.27
CA ARG A 677 6.28 14.23 -17.47
C ARG A 677 5.62 15.46 -18.03
N GLY A 678 4.30 15.44 -18.06
CA GLY A 678 3.48 16.58 -18.40
C GLY A 678 2.51 16.87 -17.26
N GLN A 679 2.46 18.11 -16.80
CA GLN A 679 1.53 18.57 -15.79
C GLN A 679 0.83 19.84 -16.26
N TRP A 680 -0.46 19.74 -16.44
CA TRP A 680 -1.36 20.83 -16.79
C TRP A 680 -2.42 20.94 -15.68
N ASN A 681 -3.16 22.03 -15.66
CA ASN A 681 -4.16 22.27 -14.60
C ASN A 681 -5.13 21.09 -14.36
N ASN A 682 -5.41 20.31 -15.39
CA ASN A 682 -6.41 19.23 -15.35
C ASN A 682 -5.91 17.90 -15.94
N VAL A 683 -4.64 17.81 -16.31
CA VAL A 683 -4.04 16.58 -16.85
C VAL A 683 -2.66 16.39 -16.25
N GLN A 684 -2.40 15.18 -15.76
CA GLN A 684 -1.07 14.69 -15.42
C GLN A 684 -0.78 13.49 -16.32
N ALA A 685 0.42 13.43 -16.87
CA ALA A 685 0.84 12.30 -17.70
C ALA A 685 2.33 12.03 -17.54
N THR A 686 2.68 10.76 -17.49
CA THR A 686 4.08 10.31 -17.47
C THR A 686 4.25 9.18 -18.49
N LEU A 687 5.34 9.25 -19.24
CA LEU A 687 5.79 8.18 -20.12
C LEU A 687 7.27 7.95 -19.87
N ALA A 688 7.66 6.70 -19.63
CA ALA A 688 9.04 6.32 -19.41
C ALA A 688 9.39 5.03 -20.16
N ALA A 689 10.65 4.93 -20.58
CA ALA A 689 11.24 3.71 -21.09
C ALA A 689 12.49 3.38 -20.26
N PHE A 690 12.70 2.11 -19.99
CA PHE A 690 13.80 1.64 -19.16
C PHE A 690 14.48 0.41 -19.76
N TYR A 691 15.72 0.22 -19.36
CA TYR A 691 16.53 -0.99 -19.63
C TYR A 691 17.36 -1.28 -18.39
N THR A 692 17.35 -2.52 -17.92
CA THR A 692 18.19 -2.99 -16.81
C THR A 692 19.04 -4.18 -17.26
N TYR A 693 20.22 -4.30 -16.68
CA TYR A 693 21.14 -5.40 -16.92
C TYR A 693 21.83 -5.82 -15.62
N SER A 694 21.98 -7.11 -15.42
CA SER A 694 22.77 -7.69 -14.33
C SER A 694 23.64 -8.81 -14.90
N GLU A 695 24.92 -8.83 -14.56
CA GLU A 695 25.84 -9.93 -14.94
C GLU A 695 25.52 -11.21 -14.16
N LEU A 696 25.02 -11.07 -12.94
CA LEU A 696 24.63 -12.16 -12.06
C LEU A 696 23.17 -11.97 -11.65
N GLY A 697 22.25 -12.14 -12.61
CA GLY A 697 20.83 -12.22 -12.33
C GLY A 697 20.52 -13.42 -11.43
N THR A 698 19.43 -13.32 -10.68
CA THR A 698 18.86 -14.47 -9.98
C THR A 698 17.53 -14.79 -10.63
N SER A 699 17.37 -16.03 -11.09
CA SER A 699 16.09 -16.57 -11.52
C SER A 699 15.83 -17.87 -10.79
N ILE A 700 14.58 -18.23 -10.68
CA ILE A 700 14.16 -19.51 -10.13
C ILE A 700 13.93 -20.44 -11.32
N ASP A 701 14.71 -21.50 -11.41
CA ASP A 701 14.42 -22.58 -12.34
C ASP A 701 13.29 -23.42 -11.77
N VAL A 702 12.21 -23.53 -12.53
CA VAL A 702 11.04 -24.33 -12.17
C VAL A 702 11.02 -25.56 -13.07
N VAL A 703 12.06 -26.40 -12.96
CA VAL A 703 12.22 -27.55 -13.86
C VAL A 703 11.17 -28.64 -13.59
N ASP A 704 10.78 -28.86 -12.34
CA ASP A 704 9.73 -29.81 -11.97
C ASP A 704 9.07 -29.39 -10.63
N PHE A 705 7.74 -29.38 -10.58
CA PHE A 705 7.00 -29.11 -9.34
C PHE A 705 7.23 -30.26 -8.36
N GLY A 706 8.00 -29.98 -7.29
CA GLY A 706 8.38 -31.00 -6.29
C GLY A 706 9.86 -31.38 -6.30
N GLU A 707 10.64 -30.92 -7.28
CA GLU A 707 12.08 -30.96 -7.22
C GLU A 707 12.66 -29.61 -6.78
N ASP A 708 13.90 -29.58 -6.35
CA ASP A 708 14.56 -28.45 -5.74
C ASP A 708 14.57 -27.22 -6.66
N LEU A 709 13.98 -26.13 -6.18
CA LEU A 709 14.09 -24.84 -6.85
C LEU A 709 15.55 -24.37 -6.82
N GLN A 710 16.22 -24.45 -7.94
CA GLN A 710 17.60 -23.99 -8.09
C GLN A 710 17.64 -22.49 -8.35
N VAL A 711 18.50 -21.78 -7.63
CA VAL A 711 18.80 -20.38 -7.91
C VAL A 711 19.83 -20.31 -9.03
N ILE A 712 19.39 -19.97 -10.23
CA ILE A 712 20.30 -19.74 -11.36
C ILE A 712 20.89 -18.34 -11.24
N ARG A 713 22.20 -18.24 -11.36
CA ARG A 713 22.92 -16.97 -11.40
C ARG A 713 23.54 -16.78 -12.80
N ALA A 714 22.84 -16.06 -13.64
CA ALA A 714 23.22 -15.82 -15.03
C ALA A 714 22.94 -14.36 -15.45
N PRO A 715 23.56 -13.87 -16.52
CA PRO A 715 23.27 -12.57 -17.08
C PRO A 715 21.77 -12.40 -17.36
N GLN A 716 21.17 -11.34 -16.81
CA GLN A 716 19.74 -11.04 -16.91
C GLN A 716 19.51 -9.60 -17.35
N ARG A 717 18.57 -9.40 -18.25
CA ARG A 717 18.15 -8.06 -18.67
C ARG A 717 16.63 -7.94 -18.69
N THR A 718 16.12 -6.75 -18.32
CA THR A 718 14.69 -6.40 -18.47
C THR A 718 14.57 -5.03 -19.11
N TYR A 719 13.54 -4.83 -19.93
CA TYR A 719 13.28 -3.57 -20.60
C TYR A 719 11.78 -3.38 -20.81
N GLY A 720 11.37 -2.12 -20.89
CA GLY A 720 9.93 -1.84 -21.04
C GLY A 720 9.58 -0.40 -21.22
N VAL A 721 8.28 -0.18 -21.38
CA VAL A 721 7.64 1.12 -21.52
C VAL A 721 6.45 1.20 -20.56
N GLU A 722 6.36 2.31 -19.85
CA GLU A 722 5.33 2.59 -18.86
C GLU A 722 4.68 3.94 -19.13
N MET A 723 3.37 4.01 -18.96
CA MET A 723 2.61 5.26 -19.06
C MET A 723 1.57 5.33 -17.95
N ALA A 724 1.35 6.53 -17.43
CA ALA A 724 0.23 6.86 -16.56
C ALA A 724 -0.39 8.19 -17.01
N VAL A 725 -1.71 8.27 -16.95
CA VAL A 725 -2.47 9.48 -17.28
C VAL A 725 -3.62 9.64 -16.31
N ASP A 726 -3.76 10.83 -15.75
CA ASP A 726 -4.93 11.28 -14.99
C ASP A 726 -5.46 12.57 -15.57
N TRP A 727 -6.75 12.63 -15.86
CA TRP A 727 -7.41 13.73 -16.50
C TRP A 727 -8.71 14.11 -15.82
N GLN A 728 -8.74 15.26 -15.18
CA GLN A 728 -9.96 15.91 -14.70
C GLN A 728 -10.67 16.59 -15.89
N ALA A 729 -11.45 15.82 -16.66
CA ALA A 729 -12.08 16.29 -17.90
C ALA A 729 -13.09 17.43 -17.64
N SER A 730 -13.73 17.43 -16.46
CA SER A 730 -14.58 18.49 -15.95
C SER A 730 -14.72 18.35 -14.43
N LYS A 731 -15.42 19.27 -13.76
CA LYS A 731 -15.72 19.15 -12.32
C LYS A 731 -16.44 17.85 -11.94
N LYS A 732 -17.11 17.18 -12.90
CA LYS A 732 -17.92 15.99 -12.69
C LYS A 732 -17.32 14.73 -13.30
N TRP A 733 -16.30 14.84 -14.10
CA TRP A 733 -15.73 13.72 -14.83
C TRP A 733 -14.24 13.65 -14.65
N GLN A 734 -13.77 12.53 -14.15
CA GLN A 734 -12.37 12.16 -14.06
C GLN A 734 -12.14 10.86 -14.84
N LEU A 735 -11.03 10.81 -15.56
CA LEU A 735 -10.59 9.64 -16.32
C LEU A 735 -9.10 9.43 -16.05
N GLY A 736 -8.69 8.20 -16.06
CA GLY A 736 -7.26 7.90 -15.96
C GLY A 736 -6.97 6.46 -16.29
N GLY A 737 -5.70 6.12 -16.25
CA GLY A 737 -5.27 4.75 -16.50
C GLY A 737 -3.76 4.63 -16.63
N THR A 738 -3.32 3.38 -16.68
CA THR A 738 -1.91 3.02 -16.83
C THR A 738 -1.73 2.04 -17.98
N PHE A 739 -0.56 2.06 -18.56
CA PHE A 739 -0.10 1.07 -19.53
C PHE A 739 1.29 0.60 -19.10
N THR A 740 1.54 -0.69 -19.18
CA THR A 740 2.83 -1.31 -18.91
C THR A 740 3.10 -2.40 -19.92
N TRP A 741 4.25 -2.34 -20.56
CA TRP A 741 4.82 -3.42 -21.35
C TRP A 741 6.25 -3.65 -20.88
N ILE A 742 6.55 -4.89 -20.50
CA ILE A 742 7.85 -5.32 -19.98
C ILE A 742 8.22 -6.62 -20.67
N GLU A 743 9.49 -6.79 -21.01
CA GLU A 743 10.10 -8.04 -21.40
C GLU A 743 11.41 -8.25 -20.64
N GLY A 744 11.78 -9.51 -20.49
CA GLY A 744 13.00 -9.92 -19.80
C GLY A 744 13.64 -11.12 -20.49
N ASP A 745 14.96 -11.19 -20.38
CA ASP A 745 15.76 -12.30 -20.89
C ASP A 745 16.78 -12.71 -19.82
N LEU A 746 17.01 -14.02 -19.71
CA LEU A 746 18.05 -14.66 -18.91
C LEU A 746 18.97 -15.45 -19.84
N GLU A 747 20.29 -15.39 -19.65
CA GLU A 747 21.24 -16.17 -20.41
C GLU A 747 21.23 -17.62 -19.94
N ASP A 748 21.03 -18.54 -20.87
CA ASP A 748 21.12 -19.96 -20.63
C ASP A 748 22.59 -20.38 -20.40
N GLY A 749 22.85 -21.02 -19.26
CA GLY A 749 24.24 -21.36 -18.87
C GLY A 749 24.96 -22.39 -19.76
N GLU A 750 24.21 -23.12 -20.59
CA GLU A 750 24.80 -24.11 -21.50
C GLU A 750 25.06 -23.56 -22.91
N THR A 751 24.15 -22.75 -23.43
CA THR A 751 24.16 -22.26 -24.81
C THR A 751 24.70 -20.85 -24.97
N GLU A 752 24.81 -20.07 -23.89
CA GLU A 752 25.09 -18.61 -23.88
C GLU A 752 24.04 -17.81 -24.70
N GLU A 753 22.86 -18.37 -24.98
CA GLU A 753 21.77 -17.69 -25.64
C GLU A 753 20.84 -17.04 -24.60
N PHE A 754 20.27 -15.86 -24.91
CA PHE A 754 19.29 -15.22 -24.08
C PHE A 754 17.90 -15.77 -24.37
N LEU A 755 17.32 -16.49 -23.42
CA LEU A 755 15.94 -16.96 -23.40
C LEU A 755 15.03 -16.00 -22.66
N ALA A 756 13.73 -16.05 -22.90
CA ALA A 756 12.78 -15.24 -22.13
C ALA A 756 12.83 -15.61 -20.65
N THR A 757 12.73 -14.62 -19.76
CA THR A 757 12.47 -14.91 -18.34
C THR A 757 11.06 -15.43 -18.14
N THR A 758 10.87 -16.24 -17.10
CA THR A 758 9.57 -16.81 -16.74
C THR A 758 8.49 -15.73 -16.52
N SER A 759 7.23 -16.08 -16.76
CA SER A 759 6.09 -15.22 -16.49
C SER A 759 5.81 -14.98 -15.00
N TYR A 760 6.50 -15.68 -14.09
CA TYR A 760 6.54 -15.33 -12.67
C TYR A 760 7.26 -14.00 -12.42
N GLU A 761 8.30 -13.71 -13.18
CA GLU A 761 9.09 -12.47 -13.02
C GLU A 761 8.54 -11.36 -13.91
N VAL A 762 8.28 -11.66 -15.20
CA VAL A 762 7.86 -10.69 -16.20
C VAL A 762 6.43 -10.97 -16.66
N PHE A 763 5.50 -10.17 -16.19
CA PHE A 763 4.08 -10.30 -16.53
C PHE A 763 3.76 -9.76 -17.94
N PRO A 764 2.68 -10.25 -18.60
CA PRO A 764 2.19 -9.74 -19.89
C PRO A 764 1.85 -8.25 -19.88
N ILE A 765 1.54 -7.67 -21.04
CA ILE A 765 1.01 -6.31 -21.15
C ILE A 765 -0.12 -6.10 -20.13
N LYS A 766 0.00 -5.04 -19.33
CA LYS A 766 -1.02 -4.64 -18.36
C LYS A 766 -1.58 -3.26 -18.70
N ILE A 767 -2.90 -3.17 -18.77
CA ILE A 767 -3.64 -1.92 -18.99
C ILE A 767 -4.66 -1.76 -17.89
N THR A 768 -4.66 -0.62 -17.23
CA THR A 768 -5.75 -0.20 -16.34
C THR A 768 -6.39 1.07 -16.87
N ALA A 769 -7.69 1.22 -16.69
CA ALA A 769 -8.38 2.46 -17.02
C ALA A 769 -9.57 2.67 -16.09
N TYR A 770 -9.90 3.91 -15.83
CA TYR A 770 -11.09 4.25 -15.08
C TYR A 770 -11.80 5.48 -15.64
N ILE A 771 -13.09 5.53 -15.41
CA ILE A 771 -13.93 6.70 -15.59
C ILE A 771 -14.79 6.89 -14.35
N GLU A 772 -14.74 8.08 -13.80
CA GLU A 772 -15.51 8.47 -12.63
C GLU A 772 -16.41 9.66 -12.95
N ASN A 773 -17.61 9.62 -12.40
CA ASN A 773 -18.62 10.66 -12.59
C ASN A 773 -19.34 11.01 -11.29
N GLU A 774 -19.33 12.27 -10.92
CA GLU A 774 -20.27 12.81 -9.94
C GLU A 774 -21.63 12.98 -10.63
N THR A 775 -22.50 11.98 -10.47
CA THR A 775 -23.83 11.93 -11.11
C THR A 775 -24.77 12.98 -10.53
N LEU A 776 -24.78 13.10 -9.21
CA LEU A 776 -25.45 14.14 -8.42
C LEU A 776 -24.47 14.60 -7.34
N PRO A 777 -24.65 15.81 -6.78
CA PRO A 777 -23.86 16.25 -5.64
C PRO A 777 -23.91 15.19 -4.51
N GLY A 778 -22.73 14.75 -4.07
CA GLY A 778 -22.58 13.69 -3.07
C GLY A 778 -22.87 12.26 -3.57
N TRP A 779 -23.07 12.04 -4.89
CA TRP A 779 -23.19 10.70 -5.46
C TRP A 779 -22.24 10.52 -6.62
N SER A 780 -21.16 9.76 -6.39
CA SER A 780 -20.16 9.41 -7.39
C SER A 780 -20.29 7.97 -7.85
N ASN A 781 -19.88 7.73 -9.09
CA ASN A 781 -19.84 6.40 -9.69
C ASN A 781 -18.54 6.25 -10.48
N ARG A 782 -17.82 5.17 -10.22
CA ARG A 782 -16.58 4.82 -10.91
C ARG A 782 -16.71 3.47 -11.58
N LEU A 783 -16.36 3.41 -12.84
CA LEU A 783 -16.15 2.19 -13.59
C LEU A 783 -14.67 2.05 -13.90
N GLN A 784 -14.08 0.93 -13.55
CA GLN A 784 -12.67 0.68 -13.79
C GLN A 784 -12.43 -0.68 -14.39
N THR A 785 -11.29 -0.84 -15.08
CA THR A 785 -10.94 -2.09 -15.76
C THR A 785 -9.48 -2.42 -15.57
N LEU A 786 -9.20 -3.73 -15.53
CA LEU A 786 -7.87 -4.31 -15.65
C LEU A 786 -7.88 -5.25 -16.84
N TYR A 787 -6.95 -5.07 -17.76
CA TYR A 787 -6.63 -6.01 -18.82
C TYR A 787 -5.18 -6.48 -18.69
N VAL A 788 -4.98 -7.78 -18.66
CA VAL A 788 -3.69 -8.44 -18.73
C VAL A 788 -3.67 -9.24 -20.02
N GLY A 789 -2.68 -9.00 -20.86
CA GLY A 789 -2.57 -9.61 -22.18
C GLY A 789 -2.06 -11.04 -22.13
N ASN A 790 -1.92 -11.66 -23.29
CA ASN A 790 -1.24 -12.95 -23.45
C ASN A 790 0.28 -12.78 -23.50
N ARG A 791 1.02 -13.86 -23.17
CA ARG A 791 2.48 -13.95 -23.32
C ARG A 791 2.87 -15.41 -23.61
N ASP A 792 3.34 -15.65 -24.84
CA ASP A 792 3.74 -16.98 -25.29
C ASP A 792 5.26 -17.14 -25.35
N ARG A 793 6.03 -16.07 -25.22
CA ARG A 793 7.48 -16.05 -25.44
C ARG A 793 8.23 -16.99 -24.52
N ALA A 794 7.93 -17.02 -23.22
CA ALA A 794 8.59 -17.92 -22.29
C ALA A 794 8.23 -19.39 -22.54
N PHE A 795 7.02 -19.66 -23.07
CA PHE A 795 6.63 -20.99 -23.53
C PHE A 795 7.31 -21.38 -24.85
N GLU A 796 7.47 -20.44 -25.79
CA GLU A 796 8.19 -20.69 -27.05
C GLU A 796 9.69 -20.95 -26.84
N ASP A 797 10.26 -20.40 -25.76
CA ASP A 797 11.67 -20.59 -25.37
C ASP A 797 11.86 -21.80 -24.41
N ASP A 798 10.80 -22.60 -24.16
CA ASP A 798 10.77 -23.76 -23.26
C ASP A 798 11.09 -23.41 -21.78
N VAL A 799 10.82 -22.17 -21.36
CA VAL A 799 11.03 -21.69 -19.99
C VAL A 799 9.77 -21.88 -19.14
N ASP A 800 8.61 -21.47 -19.63
CA ASP A 800 7.33 -21.72 -18.97
C ASP A 800 6.68 -22.98 -19.55
N PRO A 801 5.98 -23.79 -18.75
CA PRO A 801 5.33 -25.01 -19.24
C PRO A 801 4.09 -24.73 -20.12
N ILE A 802 3.56 -23.51 -20.10
CA ILE A 802 2.36 -23.09 -20.83
C ILE A 802 2.47 -21.60 -21.23
N GLY A 803 1.83 -21.23 -22.34
CA GLY A 803 1.59 -19.83 -22.69
C GLY A 803 0.54 -19.17 -21.77
N ILE A 804 0.68 -17.88 -21.52
CA ILE A 804 -0.22 -17.13 -20.68
C ILE A 804 -1.39 -16.57 -21.51
N ASP A 805 -2.60 -16.92 -21.15
CA ASP A 805 -3.84 -16.38 -21.72
C ASP A 805 -4.21 -15.03 -21.11
N ASP A 806 -4.84 -14.18 -21.94
CA ASP A 806 -5.32 -12.88 -21.49
C ASP A 806 -6.57 -12.97 -20.60
N TYR A 807 -6.74 -11.95 -19.74
CA TYR A 807 -7.98 -11.78 -19.01
C TYR A 807 -8.37 -10.31 -18.84
N PHE A 808 -9.67 -10.09 -18.65
CA PHE A 808 -10.28 -8.77 -18.52
C PHE A 808 -11.21 -8.72 -17.32
N LEU A 809 -11.03 -7.73 -16.46
CA LEU A 809 -11.88 -7.45 -15.32
C LEU A 809 -12.54 -6.08 -15.48
N LEU A 810 -13.76 -5.97 -15.04
CA LEU A 810 -14.53 -4.74 -14.98
C LEU A 810 -15.12 -4.60 -13.58
N ASP A 811 -14.88 -3.47 -12.92
CA ASP A 811 -15.36 -3.20 -11.58
C ASP A 811 -16.24 -1.96 -11.57
N LEU A 812 -17.18 -1.91 -10.62
CA LEU A 812 -18.08 -0.77 -10.39
C LEU A 812 -18.00 -0.36 -8.92
N ILE A 813 -17.85 0.93 -8.68
CA ILE A 813 -17.94 1.55 -7.35
C ILE A 813 -19.00 2.64 -7.43
N SER A 814 -19.88 2.69 -6.45
CA SER A 814 -20.89 3.74 -6.28
C SER A 814 -20.90 4.22 -4.85
N SER A 815 -20.72 5.51 -4.63
CA SER A 815 -20.60 6.13 -3.31
C SER A 815 -21.60 7.25 -3.16
N LEU A 816 -22.32 7.24 -2.06
CA LEU A 816 -23.37 8.20 -1.74
C LEU A 816 -23.11 8.81 -0.37
N GLU A 817 -22.99 10.13 -0.31
CA GLU A 817 -23.00 10.87 0.94
C GLU A 817 -24.36 10.70 1.63
N LEU A 818 -24.35 10.17 2.85
CA LEU A 818 -25.56 9.89 3.62
C LEU A 818 -25.38 10.31 5.07
N GLY A 819 -26.07 11.39 5.46
CA GLY A 819 -25.92 11.97 6.79
C GLY A 819 -24.51 12.53 7.01
N SER A 820 -23.83 12.14 8.09
CA SER A 820 -22.44 12.55 8.39
C SER A 820 -21.41 11.57 7.83
N GLY A 821 -21.79 10.70 6.88
CA GLY A 821 -20.92 9.67 6.35
C GLY A 821 -21.19 9.35 4.91
N GLU A 822 -20.51 8.33 4.41
CA GLU A 822 -20.59 7.83 3.04
C GLU A 822 -21.02 6.36 3.04
N LEU A 823 -22.05 6.05 2.27
CA LEU A 823 -22.47 4.69 1.94
C LEU A 823 -21.89 4.31 0.59
N SER A 824 -21.10 3.24 0.54
CA SER A 824 -20.49 2.76 -0.70
C SER A 824 -20.93 1.35 -1.02
N PHE A 825 -21.13 1.11 -2.32
CA PHE A 825 -21.40 -0.19 -2.90
C PHE A 825 -20.38 -0.48 -3.99
N GLY A 826 -19.68 -1.59 -3.85
CA GLY A 826 -18.66 -2.05 -4.79
C GLY A 826 -18.99 -3.39 -5.42
N VAL A 827 -18.65 -3.56 -6.69
CA VAL A 827 -18.72 -4.84 -7.39
C VAL A 827 -17.39 -5.05 -8.11
N ARG A 828 -16.64 -6.06 -7.72
CA ARG A 828 -15.44 -6.51 -8.43
C ARG A 828 -15.81 -7.62 -9.39
N ASN A 829 -15.13 -7.67 -10.56
CA ASN A 829 -15.41 -8.61 -11.64
C ASN A 829 -16.92 -8.62 -12.02
N LEU A 830 -17.44 -7.44 -12.36
CA LEU A 830 -18.87 -7.21 -12.66
C LEU A 830 -19.41 -8.18 -13.71
N LEU A 831 -18.58 -8.57 -14.68
CA LEU A 831 -18.94 -9.50 -15.76
C LEU A 831 -18.92 -10.96 -15.31
N ASN A 832 -18.41 -11.25 -14.12
CA ASN A 832 -18.21 -12.60 -13.58
C ASN A 832 -17.36 -13.48 -14.50
N ASN A 833 -16.29 -12.89 -15.07
CA ASN A 833 -15.38 -13.65 -15.92
C ASN A 833 -14.65 -14.71 -15.09
N GLN A 834 -14.57 -15.91 -15.62
CA GLN A 834 -13.68 -16.96 -15.14
C GLN A 834 -12.27 -16.63 -15.63
N TYR A 835 -11.28 -16.61 -14.75
CA TYR A 835 -9.91 -16.35 -15.11
C TYR A 835 -8.92 -16.96 -14.10
N PHE A 836 -7.67 -17.07 -14.53
CA PHE A 836 -6.54 -17.47 -13.68
C PHE A 836 -5.54 -16.31 -13.67
N SER A 837 -4.97 -16.01 -12.52
CA SER A 837 -3.88 -15.03 -12.44
C SER A 837 -2.66 -15.56 -13.20
N VAL A 838 -1.75 -14.66 -13.60
CA VAL A 838 -0.54 -15.06 -14.35
C VAL A 838 0.24 -16.17 -13.64
N PRO A 839 0.56 -16.07 -12.33
CA PRO A 839 1.26 -17.14 -11.64
C PRO A 839 0.48 -18.46 -11.60
N ASN A 840 -0.84 -18.38 -11.40
CA ASN A 840 -1.67 -19.59 -11.35
C ASN A 840 -1.80 -20.26 -12.72
N GLN A 841 -1.63 -19.52 -13.82
CA GLN A 841 -1.55 -20.13 -15.15
C GLN A 841 -0.24 -20.89 -15.32
N VAL A 842 0.90 -20.32 -14.90
CA VAL A 842 2.19 -21.03 -14.94
C VAL A 842 2.12 -22.30 -14.10
N ASN A 843 1.60 -22.21 -12.86
CA ASN A 843 1.40 -23.38 -11.98
C ASN A 843 0.53 -24.46 -12.64
N ALA A 844 -0.55 -24.07 -13.32
CA ALA A 844 -1.43 -24.99 -14.05
C ALA A 844 -0.71 -25.76 -15.17
N GLY A 845 0.35 -25.20 -15.72
CA GLY A 845 1.14 -25.86 -16.76
C GLY A 845 1.92 -27.07 -16.25
N PHE A 846 2.22 -27.14 -14.95
CA PHE A 846 2.85 -28.30 -14.33
C PHE A 846 1.84 -29.41 -14.02
N ASP A 847 0.71 -29.05 -13.37
CA ASP A 847 -0.37 -29.98 -13.07
C ASP A 847 -1.70 -29.22 -12.88
N ASP A 848 -2.81 -29.73 -13.41
CA ASP A 848 -4.15 -29.15 -13.28
C ASP A 848 -4.60 -29.02 -11.82
N SER A 849 -4.01 -29.78 -10.87
CA SER A 849 -4.27 -29.67 -9.44
C SER A 849 -3.82 -28.33 -8.86
N PHE A 850 -2.92 -27.62 -9.52
CA PHE A 850 -2.45 -26.29 -9.16
C PHE A 850 -3.10 -25.18 -10.00
N ALA A 851 -4.02 -25.51 -10.90
CA ALA A 851 -4.80 -24.55 -11.66
C ALA A 851 -5.85 -23.85 -10.79
N ILE A 852 -5.40 -22.96 -9.89
CA ILE A 852 -6.26 -22.25 -8.95
C ILE A 852 -6.93 -21.08 -9.67
N ALA A 853 -8.24 -21.17 -9.83
CA ALA A 853 -9.03 -20.10 -10.42
C ALA A 853 -9.06 -18.87 -9.51
N ALA A 854 -9.05 -17.70 -10.11
CA ALA A 854 -9.21 -16.45 -9.39
C ALA A 854 -10.68 -16.21 -9.00
N ARG A 855 -10.89 -15.28 -8.06
CA ARG A 855 -12.23 -14.96 -7.55
C ARG A 855 -13.17 -14.45 -8.65
N GLY A 856 -14.37 -14.98 -8.71
CA GLY A 856 -15.47 -14.49 -9.51
C GLY A 856 -16.02 -13.16 -8.99
N ARG A 857 -17.25 -12.83 -9.35
CA ARG A 857 -17.89 -11.58 -8.95
C ARG A 857 -18.03 -11.47 -7.43
N SER A 858 -17.54 -10.36 -6.88
CA SER A 858 -17.59 -10.05 -5.46
C SER A 858 -18.35 -8.76 -5.21
N PHE A 859 -19.05 -8.68 -4.07
CA PHE A 859 -19.83 -7.51 -3.68
C PHE A 859 -19.34 -6.99 -2.34
N THR A 860 -19.30 -5.66 -2.19
CA THR A 860 -19.00 -4.97 -0.94
C THR A 860 -20.05 -3.90 -0.69
N LEU A 861 -20.51 -3.79 0.55
CA LEU A 861 -21.33 -2.70 1.04
C LEU A 861 -20.73 -2.20 2.34
N ASN A 862 -20.40 -0.93 2.40
CA ASN A 862 -19.80 -0.32 3.59
C ASN A 862 -20.37 1.06 3.88
N TYR A 863 -20.28 1.45 5.13
CA TYR A 863 -20.63 2.77 5.59
C TYR A 863 -19.49 3.35 6.45
N ARG A 864 -18.95 4.49 6.01
CA ARG A 864 -17.89 5.25 6.70
C ARG A 864 -18.48 6.52 7.26
N PHE A 865 -18.09 6.89 8.47
CA PHE A 865 -18.53 8.13 9.11
C PHE A 865 -17.48 8.70 10.06
N SER A 866 -17.45 10.03 10.15
CA SER A 866 -16.55 10.78 11.04
C SER A 866 -17.35 11.52 12.11
N PHE A 867 -16.79 11.65 13.32
CA PHE A 867 -17.47 12.31 14.46
C PHE A 867 -16.48 12.87 15.49
#